data_1c2d980b811b8c8917990f8cc92ef6d5
#
_entry.id   1c2d980b811b8c8917990f8cc92ef6d5
#
_cell.length_a   1.000
_cell.length_b   1.000
_cell.length_c   1.000
_cell.angle_alpha   90.00
_cell.angle_beta   90.00
_cell.angle_gamma   90.00
#
_symmetry.space_group_name_H-M   'P 1'
#
loop_
_entity.id
_entity.type
_entity.pdbx_description
1 polymer ?
#
loop_
_entity_poly.entity_id
_entity_poly.type
_entity_poly.pdbx_seq_one_letter_code
_entity_poly.pdbx_strand_id
1 'polypeptide(L)'
;MVIKVSNTNQPKWTDLNIHANLPKNLSKLQEIANNLWWVWNSEAKNIFRKIDLDAWHQAQSNPVVLLNTISYDRMLELSKDKAFMKELDAVYAEFRAYMDEPKDPKKPSVAYYSMEYGLTQVLKIYSGGLGVLAGDYLKEASDCNVDMTAIGFLYRYGYFTQTLSPEGQQIAKYEAQNFSNLPISQVMESDGTPMIIEVPYPERTVKAYLWKVAVGRINLYLLDTDNEMNSEWDRQITHQLYGGDWENRIKQEIMLGMGGTLALNKLGIKKDVYHCNEGHAAFMGLQRMLDLVEKEGLNFQQALEIVRASGLYTCHTPVPAGHDYFEEGLFYKYMNMFPARLGIEWADLIGMGRQNPADNTEKFSMPVFALNTCQEANGVSWLHGEVSKKMFAPVWPGYFEEELHVDYVTNGVHMPTWAASEWKAIYKEIFPKEWIKDQSNLAMWAPYNEMPEEKIWATRMSLKKKLIDYLKEQFRDNWMKSQGDPARIVRALNEMNADNLIIGFGRRFATYKRAHLLFTDLERLDKLVNNPNRPVQFLFTGKAHPADGGGQGLIKRIIEISRMPQFLGKIIFLENYDMRLAKRLISGVDIWLNTPTRPLEASGTSGEKAQMNGVLNFSVLDGWWKEGYVEGAGWALTDKRTYENQAHQDQLDAATIYQMLENEIIPMYYAKNSKGYSPAWIQTIKNSVTKITPRFTTKRMMDDYFEKFYNKLAKRHALLGADNYKIAKEIVDWKQNMVAHWDSIEVVSSIFEPTELPANVGGKCKVAVELDTKGLNDKGLGVELVAIRTSTHNNDKLYEVKQLDLVKAEGSHLFFEADYRLDYAGGMKFGLRMYPKNDLLPHRMDFCYVRWI
;
A
#
# COMPACT_ATOMS: atom_id res chain seq x y z
N MET A 1 -58.30 33.90 12.17
CA MET A 1 -58.14 33.08 13.39
C MET A 1 -56.67 32.97 13.67
N VAL A 2 -56.17 33.49 14.78
CA VAL A 2 -54.75 33.32 15.16
C VAL A 2 -54.61 32.01 15.87
N ILE A 3 -53.83 31.08 15.30
CA ILE A 3 -53.56 29.81 15.96
C ILE A 3 -52.60 30.09 17.13
N LYS A 4 -53.05 29.91 18.35
CA LYS A 4 -52.21 29.99 19.53
C LYS A 4 -51.42 28.71 19.68
N VAL A 5 -50.12 28.77 19.52
CA VAL A 5 -49.24 27.67 19.89
C VAL A 5 -49.05 27.64 21.39
N SER A 6 -49.38 26.54 22.02
CA SER A 6 -49.16 26.32 23.47
C SER A 6 -48.21 25.11 23.65
N ASN A 7 -47.53 25.03 24.78
CA ASN A 7 -46.62 23.94 25.10
C ASN A 7 -47.32 22.56 25.14
N THR A 8 -48.63 22.53 25.26
CA THR A 8 -49.45 21.30 25.19
C THR A 8 -49.61 20.73 23.77
N ASN A 9 -49.27 21.51 22.73
CA ASN A 9 -49.31 21.09 21.33
C ASN A 9 -48.02 20.43 20.84
N GLN A 10 -47.00 20.37 21.71
CA GLN A 10 -45.76 19.70 21.38
C GLN A 10 -45.74 18.28 21.97
N PRO A 11 -45.27 17.29 21.21
CA PRO A 11 -45.18 15.94 21.73
C PRO A 11 -44.10 15.88 22.83
N LYS A 12 -44.38 15.09 23.86
CA LYS A 12 -43.38 14.73 24.86
C LYS A 12 -42.73 13.42 24.44
N TRP A 13 -41.48 13.51 24.05
CA TRP A 13 -40.73 12.31 23.63
C TRP A 13 -40.12 11.61 24.84
N THR A 14 -40.13 10.28 24.79
CA THR A 14 -39.32 9.43 25.67
C THR A 14 -38.31 8.68 24.83
N ASP A 15 -37.04 8.89 25.12
CA ASP A 15 -35.94 8.21 24.42
C ASP A 15 -35.76 6.79 24.99
N LEU A 16 -35.81 5.82 24.12
CA LEU A 16 -35.53 4.41 24.43
C LEU A 16 -34.47 3.88 23.49
N ASN A 17 -33.41 3.33 24.04
CA ASN A 17 -32.43 2.57 23.29
C ASN A 17 -32.89 1.11 23.16
N ILE A 18 -33.33 0.72 21.96
CA ILE A 18 -33.80 -0.63 21.68
C ILE A 18 -32.70 -1.39 20.95
N HIS A 19 -32.22 -2.46 21.57
CA HIS A 19 -31.22 -3.33 20.94
C HIS A 19 -31.90 -4.44 20.14
N ALA A 20 -31.29 -4.79 18.98
CA ALA A 20 -31.73 -5.91 18.17
C ALA A 20 -31.64 -7.22 18.98
N ASN A 21 -32.73 -7.96 19.02
CA ASN A 21 -32.78 -9.28 19.66
C ASN A 21 -33.12 -10.33 18.60
N LEU A 22 -32.15 -11.09 18.16
CA LEU A 22 -32.31 -12.14 17.18
C LEU A 22 -32.87 -13.42 17.84
N PRO A 23 -33.78 -14.14 17.19
CA PRO A 23 -34.15 -15.52 17.58
C PRO A 23 -32.87 -16.36 17.78
N LYS A 24 -32.84 -17.22 18.80
CA LYS A 24 -31.66 -17.98 19.21
C LYS A 24 -30.99 -18.75 18.06
N ASN A 25 -31.79 -19.33 17.15
CA ASN A 25 -31.26 -20.07 15.99
C ASN A 25 -30.68 -19.17 14.88
N LEU A 26 -30.94 -17.85 14.91
CA LEU A 26 -30.37 -16.84 14.00
C LEU A 26 -29.17 -16.10 14.59
N SER A 27 -28.72 -16.38 15.80
CA SER A 27 -27.56 -15.74 16.45
C SER A 27 -26.26 -15.85 15.62
N LYS A 28 -26.14 -16.89 14.79
CA LYS A 28 -25.06 -17.09 13.82
C LYS A 28 -24.87 -15.91 12.86
N LEU A 29 -25.96 -15.24 12.49
CA LEU A 29 -25.94 -14.06 11.61
C LEU A 29 -25.14 -12.91 12.23
N GLN A 30 -25.26 -12.72 13.55
CA GLN A 30 -24.54 -11.64 14.24
C GLN A 30 -23.02 -11.90 14.30
N GLU A 31 -22.64 -13.15 14.51
CA GLU A 31 -21.22 -13.54 14.49
C GLU A 31 -20.61 -13.30 13.11
N ILE A 32 -21.28 -13.71 12.04
CA ILE A 32 -20.83 -13.46 10.66
C ILE A 32 -20.82 -11.97 10.35
N ALA A 33 -21.85 -11.20 10.76
CA ALA A 33 -21.95 -9.76 10.50
C ALA A 33 -20.78 -8.96 11.12
N ASN A 34 -20.32 -9.38 12.31
CA ASN A 34 -19.23 -8.74 13.03
C ASN A 34 -17.83 -9.19 12.59
N ASN A 35 -17.72 -10.13 11.65
CA ASN A 35 -16.45 -10.56 11.07
C ASN A 35 -16.41 -10.23 9.58
N LEU A 36 -15.44 -9.45 9.15
CA LEU A 36 -15.33 -9.00 7.76
C LEU A 36 -15.11 -10.12 6.73
N TRP A 37 -15.03 -11.39 7.13
CA TRP A 37 -14.96 -12.53 6.21
C TRP A 37 -16.08 -12.50 5.15
N TRP A 38 -17.29 -12.03 5.48
CA TRP A 38 -18.38 -11.86 4.54
C TRP A 38 -18.07 -10.90 3.38
N VAL A 39 -17.09 -10.00 3.52
CA VAL A 39 -16.75 -9.01 2.47
C VAL A 39 -16.23 -9.70 1.21
N TRP A 40 -15.53 -10.80 1.36
CA TRP A 40 -14.96 -11.56 0.24
C TRP A 40 -15.54 -12.96 0.05
N ASN A 41 -16.40 -13.41 0.96
CA ASN A 41 -17.18 -14.62 0.80
C ASN A 41 -18.55 -14.31 0.18
N SER A 42 -18.82 -14.86 -1.03
CA SER A 42 -20.03 -14.57 -1.78
C SER A 42 -21.27 -15.18 -1.13
N GLU A 43 -21.14 -16.38 -0.56
CA GLU A 43 -22.25 -17.09 0.06
C GLU A 43 -22.71 -16.40 1.34
N ALA A 44 -21.76 -15.97 2.19
CA ALA A 44 -22.05 -15.17 3.37
C ALA A 44 -22.76 -13.86 3.04
N LYS A 45 -22.34 -13.18 1.95
CA LYS A 45 -23.01 -11.97 1.49
C LYS A 45 -24.44 -12.25 1.00
N ASN A 46 -24.66 -13.36 0.32
CA ASN A 46 -25.96 -13.73 -0.20
C ASN A 46 -26.97 -14.04 0.91
N ILE A 47 -26.54 -14.63 2.04
CA ILE A 47 -27.41 -14.84 3.20
C ILE A 47 -28.03 -13.53 3.70
N PHE A 48 -27.23 -12.46 3.84
CA PHE A 48 -27.76 -11.15 4.25
C PHE A 48 -28.72 -10.56 3.21
N ARG A 49 -28.45 -10.71 1.92
CA ARG A 49 -29.34 -10.25 0.85
C ARG A 49 -30.71 -10.96 0.85
N LYS A 50 -30.73 -12.23 1.25
CA LYS A 50 -31.96 -13.04 1.33
C LYS A 50 -32.83 -12.68 2.53
N ILE A 51 -32.33 -12.04 3.55
CA ILE A 51 -33.10 -11.54 4.68
C ILE A 51 -34.16 -10.57 4.17
N ASP A 52 -33.73 -9.53 3.47
CA ASP A 52 -34.57 -8.53 2.79
C ASP A 52 -33.69 -7.73 1.81
N LEU A 53 -34.01 -7.78 0.52
CA LEU A 53 -33.17 -7.15 -0.50
C LEU A 53 -33.25 -5.63 -0.44
N ASP A 54 -34.43 -5.07 -0.18
CA ASP A 54 -34.62 -3.62 -0.13
C ASP A 54 -33.95 -3.04 1.12
N ALA A 55 -34.13 -3.67 2.28
CA ALA A 55 -33.47 -3.30 3.52
C ALA A 55 -31.93 -3.43 3.38
N TRP A 56 -31.42 -4.44 2.67
CA TRP A 56 -30.00 -4.59 2.36
C TRP A 56 -29.44 -3.43 1.55
N HIS A 57 -30.21 -2.96 0.55
CA HIS A 57 -29.83 -1.79 -0.25
C HIS A 57 -29.88 -0.50 0.58
N GLN A 58 -30.93 -0.32 1.40
CA GLN A 58 -31.04 0.82 2.31
C GLN A 58 -29.92 0.86 3.36
N ALA A 59 -29.53 -0.30 3.88
CA ALA A 59 -28.37 -0.47 4.77
C ALA A 59 -27.02 -0.29 4.06
N GLN A 60 -27.00 0.04 2.77
CA GLN A 60 -25.79 0.19 1.95
C GLN A 60 -24.88 -1.05 2.00
N SER A 61 -25.48 -2.23 2.06
CA SER A 61 -24.79 -3.51 2.18
C SER A 61 -23.99 -3.68 3.49
N ASN A 62 -24.46 -3.06 4.55
CA ASN A 62 -23.93 -3.21 5.90
C ASN A 62 -24.78 -4.21 6.69
N PRO A 63 -24.27 -5.43 7.00
CA PRO A 63 -25.06 -6.43 7.70
C PRO A 63 -25.41 -6.05 9.14
N VAL A 64 -24.58 -5.25 9.82
CA VAL A 64 -24.87 -4.76 11.18
C VAL A 64 -26.08 -3.84 11.16
N VAL A 65 -26.11 -2.88 10.24
CA VAL A 65 -27.25 -1.97 10.07
C VAL A 65 -28.50 -2.76 9.68
N LEU A 66 -28.37 -3.72 8.74
CA LEU A 66 -29.49 -4.58 8.33
C LEU A 66 -30.11 -5.28 9.55
N LEU A 67 -29.28 -5.97 10.35
CA LEU A 67 -29.77 -6.73 11.51
C LEU A 67 -30.37 -5.82 12.59
N ASN A 68 -29.93 -4.56 12.70
CA ASN A 68 -30.45 -3.58 13.63
C ASN A 68 -31.75 -2.92 13.16
N THR A 69 -32.07 -2.96 11.87
CA THR A 69 -33.22 -2.24 11.29
C THR A 69 -34.35 -3.15 10.81
N ILE A 70 -34.08 -4.43 10.61
CA ILE A 70 -35.07 -5.39 10.16
C ILE A 70 -36.12 -5.68 11.26
N SER A 71 -37.40 -5.87 10.88
CA SER A 71 -38.47 -6.15 11.84
C SER A 71 -38.29 -7.51 12.52
N TYR A 72 -38.70 -7.59 13.78
CA TYR A 72 -38.64 -8.82 14.54
C TYR A 72 -39.52 -9.91 13.93
N ASP A 73 -40.72 -9.54 13.36
CA ASP A 73 -41.60 -10.48 12.68
C ASP A 73 -40.91 -11.14 11.47
N ARG A 74 -40.16 -10.36 10.69
CA ARG A 74 -39.36 -10.92 9.58
C ARG A 74 -38.31 -11.91 10.08
N MET A 75 -37.66 -11.62 11.19
CA MET A 75 -36.71 -12.55 11.82
C MET A 75 -37.38 -13.81 12.32
N LEU A 76 -38.60 -13.72 12.86
CA LEU A 76 -39.39 -14.91 13.25
C LEU A 76 -39.80 -15.77 12.05
N GLU A 77 -40.16 -15.15 10.94
CA GLU A 77 -40.45 -15.88 9.67
C GLU A 77 -39.21 -16.66 9.20
N LEU A 78 -38.07 -15.99 9.10
CA LEU A 78 -36.82 -16.61 8.67
C LEU A 78 -36.36 -17.73 9.60
N SER A 79 -36.58 -17.59 10.90
CA SER A 79 -36.25 -18.62 11.90
C SER A 79 -37.01 -19.91 11.71
N LYS A 80 -38.19 -19.87 11.01
CA LYS A 80 -39.02 -21.00 10.66
C LYS A 80 -38.83 -21.50 9.23
N ASP A 81 -38.17 -20.71 8.37
CA ASP A 81 -37.89 -21.09 6.98
C ASP A 81 -36.75 -22.12 6.92
N LYS A 82 -37.14 -23.38 6.62
CA LYS A 82 -36.19 -24.50 6.55
C LYS A 82 -35.14 -24.35 5.47
N ALA A 83 -35.44 -23.68 4.34
CA ALA A 83 -34.51 -23.49 3.25
C ALA A 83 -33.46 -22.46 3.64
N PHE A 84 -33.89 -21.31 4.18
CA PHE A 84 -33.01 -20.28 4.71
C PHE A 84 -32.10 -20.81 5.83
N MET A 85 -32.67 -21.53 6.79
CA MET A 85 -31.92 -22.12 7.90
C MET A 85 -30.86 -23.11 7.43
N LYS A 86 -31.18 -23.97 6.44
CA LYS A 86 -30.22 -24.90 5.86
C LYS A 86 -29.04 -24.17 5.19
N GLU A 87 -29.30 -23.09 4.46
CA GLU A 87 -28.26 -22.28 3.85
C GLU A 87 -27.42 -21.56 4.90
N LEU A 88 -28.03 -20.95 5.91
CA LEU A 88 -27.35 -20.31 7.02
C LEU A 88 -26.43 -21.29 7.74
N ASP A 89 -26.93 -22.50 8.02
CA ASP A 89 -26.14 -23.54 8.69
C ASP A 89 -24.92 -23.96 7.84
N ALA A 90 -25.07 -24.05 6.52
CA ALA A 90 -23.98 -24.36 5.60
C ALA A 90 -22.91 -23.26 5.58
N VAL A 91 -23.33 -22.00 5.45
CA VAL A 91 -22.42 -20.84 5.48
C VAL A 91 -21.71 -20.72 6.82
N TYR A 92 -22.44 -20.94 7.92
CA TYR A 92 -21.84 -20.88 9.25
C TYR A 92 -20.84 -22.03 9.49
N ALA A 93 -21.13 -23.23 8.98
CA ALA A 93 -20.18 -24.34 9.05
C ALA A 93 -18.89 -24.05 8.26
N GLU A 94 -19.01 -23.44 7.07
CA GLU A 94 -17.84 -22.96 6.29
C GLU A 94 -17.06 -21.90 7.07
N PHE A 95 -17.77 -20.92 7.64
CA PHE A 95 -17.15 -19.88 8.47
C PHE A 95 -16.38 -20.47 9.67
N ARG A 96 -17.00 -21.40 10.40
CA ARG A 96 -16.31 -22.05 11.55
C ARG A 96 -15.11 -22.89 11.10
N ALA A 97 -15.26 -23.68 10.04
CA ALA A 97 -14.13 -24.43 9.48
C ALA A 97 -12.95 -23.53 9.09
N TYR A 98 -13.28 -22.36 8.51
CA TYR A 98 -12.28 -21.33 8.20
C TYR A 98 -11.64 -20.76 9.46
N MET A 99 -12.42 -20.35 10.46
CA MET A 99 -11.92 -19.71 11.67
C MET A 99 -11.13 -20.65 12.57
N ASP A 100 -11.52 -21.93 12.63
CA ASP A 100 -10.96 -22.92 13.56
C ASP A 100 -9.72 -23.66 13.01
N GLU A 101 -9.29 -23.33 11.77
CA GLU A 101 -8.05 -23.90 11.20
C GLU A 101 -6.84 -23.49 12.06
N PRO A 102 -6.03 -24.45 12.52
CA PRO A 102 -4.89 -24.14 13.40
C PRO A 102 -3.80 -23.38 12.63
N LYS A 103 -3.17 -22.41 13.30
CA LYS A 103 -2.02 -21.67 12.76
C LYS A 103 -0.80 -22.58 12.64
N ASP A 104 0.04 -22.32 11.65
CA ASP A 104 1.34 -22.98 11.52
C ASP A 104 2.34 -22.33 12.50
N PRO A 105 2.78 -23.03 13.54
CA PRO A 105 3.69 -22.45 14.53
C PRO A 105 5.11 -22.22 14.00
N LYS A 106 5.43 -22.70 12.81
CA LYS A 106 6.75 -22.51 12.19
C LYS A 106 6.84 -21.20 11.41
N LYS A 107 5.69 -20.58 11.09
CA LYS A 107 5.68 -19.29 10.39
C LYS A 107 5.87 -18.14 11.38
N PRO A 108 6.72 -17.15 11.06
CA PRO A 108 6.86 -15.95 11.86
C PRO A 108 5.54 -15.25 12.14
N SER A 109 5.42 -14.69 13.32
CA SER A 109 4.31 -13.82 13.70
C SER A 109 4.65 -12.35 13.40
N VAL A 110 3.65 -11.56 12.97
CA VAL A 110 3.86 -10.20 12.46
C VAL A 110 2.94 -9.20 13.15
N ALA A 111 3.50 -8.07 13.61
CA ALA A 111 2.77 -6.86 13.94
C ALA A 111 2.83 -5.90 12.74
N TYR A 112 1.68 -5.45 12.24
CA TYR A 112 1.58 -4.62 11.05
C TYR A 112 0.95 -3.27 11.38
N TYR A 113 1.68 -2.19 11.14
CA TYR A 113 1.26 -0.83 11.49
C TYR A 113 0.97 -0.02 10.23
N SER A 114 -0.24 0.52 10.14
CA SER A 114 -0.62 1.42 9.05
C SER A 114 -1.62 2.46 9.53
N MET A 115 -1.54 3.67 8.96
CA MET A 115 -2.47 4.75 9.27
C MET A 115 -3.85 4.54 8.67
N GLU A 116 -3.97 3.69 7.65
CA GLU A 116 -5.22 3.44 6.94
C GLU A 116 -5.37 1.99 6.48
N TYR A 117 -6.63 1.51 6.46
CA TYR A 117 -7.00 0.16 6.00
C TYR A 117 -8.28 0.19 5.16
N GLY A 118 -8.17 -0.09 3.87
CA GLY A 118 -9.30 -0.20 2.94
C GLY A 118 -9.88 -1.61 2.94
N LEU A 119 -10.71 -1.93 3.92
CA LEU A 119 -11.30 -3.26 4.11
C LEU A 119 -12.66 -3.41 3.43
N THR A 120 -13.52 -2.43 3.60
CA THR A 120 -14.90 -2.40 3.10
C THR A 120 -15.40 -0.96 3.04
N GLN A 121 -16.42 -0.71 2.19
CA GLN A 121 -17.07 0.60 2.10
C GLN A 121 -17.81 1.02 3.37
N VAL A 122 -18.17 0.08 4.26
CA VAL A 122 -18.93 0.39 5.47
C VAL A 122 -18.04 0.88 6.62
N LEU A 123 -16.74 0.70 6.55
CA LEU A 123 -15.76 1.14 7.53
C LEU A 123 -14.81 2.15 6.88
N LYS A 124 -15.04 3.44 7.14
CA LYS A 124 -14.35 4.56 6.48
C LYS A 124 -13.03 4.90 7.17
N ILE A 125 -12.03 4.01 7.08
CA ILE A 125 -10.71 4.19 7.68
C ILE A 125 -9.58 4.13 6.63
N TYR A 126 -9.86 4.54 5.41
CA TYR A 126 -8.88 4.63 4.31
C TYR A 126 -9.19 5.80 3.39
N SER A 127 -8.18 6.27 2.65
CA SER A 127 -8.31 7.33 1.63
C SER A 127 -7.98 6.86 0.23
N GLY A 128 -6.97 6.04 0.05
CA GLY A 128 -6.44 5.69 -1.25
C GLY A 128 -5.78 4.32 -1.35
N GLY A 129 -4.83 4.20 -2.28
CA GLY A 129 -4.19 2.93 -2.64
C GLY A 129 -3.42 2.28 -1.51
N LEU A 130 -2.75 3.06 -0.65
CA LEU A 130 -2.01 2.55 0.51
C LEU A 130 -2.93 1.80 1.48
N GLY A 131 -4.07 2.40 1.82
CA GLY A 131 -5.04 1.77 2.71
C GLY A 131 -5.70 0.54 2.08
N VAL A 132 -6.02 0.59 0.79
CA VAL A 132 -6.59 -0.58 0.08
C VAL A 132 -5.59 -1.72 0.05
N LEU A 133 -4.31 -1.44 -0.18
CA LEU A 133 -3.25 -2.46 -0.09
C LEU A 133 -3.16 -3.07 1.30
N ALA A 134 -3.11 -2.24 2.35
CA ALA A 134 -3.07 -2.72 3.73
C ALA A 134 -4.29 -3.59 4.07
N GLY A 135 -5.50 -3.20 3.62
CA GLY A 135 -6.71 -3.99 3.79
C GLY A 135 -6.67 -5.32 3.04
N ASP A 136 -6.21 -5.34 1.80
CA ASP A 136 -6.03 -6.54 1.00
C ASP A 136 -4.99 -7.48 1.64
N TYR A 137 -3.92 -6.91 2.18
CA TYR A 137 -2.88 -7.66 2.87
C TYR A 137 -3.38 -8.38 4.12
N LEU A 138 -4.22 -7.72 4.95
CA LEU A 138 -4.84 -8.37 6.12
C LEU A 138 -5.80 -9.50 5.71
N LYS A 139 -6.56 -9.33 4.63
CA LYS A 139 -7.46 -10.38 4.11
C LYS A 139 -6.65 -11.59 3.64
N GLU A 140 -5.57 -11.38 2.91
CA GLU A 140 -4.69 -12.47 2.49
C GLU A 140 -4.00 -13.14 3.68
N ALA A 141 -3.54 -12.36 4.67
CA ALA A 141 -2.98 -12.91 5.91
C ALA A 141 -3.99 -13.81 6.63
N SER A 142 -5.28 -13.44 6.58
CA SER A 142 -6.37 -14.26 7.08
C SER A 142 -6.54 -15.54 6.26
N ASP A 143 -6.56 -15.45 4.93
CA ASP A 143 -6.74 -16.62 4.04
C ASP A 143 -5.54 -17.57 4.12
N CYS A 144 -4.32 -17.05 4.27
CA CYS A 144 -3.09 -17.82 4.49
C CYS A 144 -2.89 -18.28 5.94
N ASN A 145 -3.81 -17.95 6.85
CA ASN A 145 -3.74 -18.26 8.28
C ASN A 145 -2.43 -17.83 8.97
N VAL A 146 -1.95 -16.65 8.62
CA VAL A 146 -0.74 -16.04 9.21
C VAL A 146 -1.05 -15.53 10.62
N ASP A 147 -0.10 -15.68 11.55
CA ASP A 147 -0.21 -15.06 12.87
C ASP A 147 0.13 -13.54 12.79
N MET A 148 -0.81 -12.77 12.28
CA MET A 148 -0.68 -11.32 12.14
C MET A 148 -1.62 -10.58 13.09
N THR A 149 -1.14 -9.46 13.64
CA THR A 149 -1.94 -8.48 14.38
C THR A 149 -1.67 -7.11 13.78
N ALA A 150 -2.73 -6.36 13.52
CA ALA A 150 -2.60 -5.05 12.90
C ALA A 150 -3.03 -3.91 13.84
N ILE A 151 -2.42 -2.74 13.65
CA ILE A 151 -2.66 -1.51 14.41
C ILE A 151 -3.02 -0.38 13.46
N GLY A 152 -4.03 0.40 13.81
CA GLY A 152 -4.46 1.58 13.07
C GLY A 152 -5.35 2.51 13.90
N PHE A 153 -6.13 3.33 13.22
CA PHE A 153 -7.05 4.29 13.83
C PHE A 153 -8.51 4.03 13.51
N LEU A 154 -9.38 4.28 14.48
CA LEU A 154 -10.81 4.43 14.25
C LEU A 154 -11.12 5.91 14.08
N TYR A 155 -11.23 6.38 12.86
CA TYR A 155 -11.51 7.78 12.57
C TYR A 155 -12.98 8.11 12.80
N ARG A 156 -13.27 9.23 13.45
CA ARG A 156 -14.65 9.72 13.65
C ARG A 156 -15.31 10.12 12.34
N TYR A 157 -14.56 10.82 11.45
CA TYR A 157 -15.06 11.29 10.16
C TYR A 157 -14.42 10.54 8.97
N GLY A 158 -13.27 9.89 9.19
CA GLY A 158 -12.54 9.16 8.16
C GLY A 158 -12.03 10.07 7.05
N TYR A 159 -12.26 9.66 5.79
CA TYR A 159 -11.97 10.45 4.61
C TYR A 159 -13.29 10.97 4.00
N PHE A 160 -13.25 12.11 3.33
CA PHE A 160 -14.46 12.80 2.89
C PHE A 160 -15.28 12.05 1.83
N THR A 161 -16.58 12.31 1.82
CA THR A 161 -17.49 12.01 0.72
C THR A 161 -17.45 13.15 -0.27
N GLN A 162 -17.22 12.85 -1.55
CA GLN A 162 -17.17 13.85 -2.62
C GLN A 162 -18.55 14.10 -3.18
N THR A 163 -18.93 15.38 -3.27
CA THR A 163 -20.01 15.86 -4.13
C THR A 163 -19.48 16.95 -5.05
N LEU A 164 -20.22 17.24 -6.13
CA LEU A 164 -19.84 18.27 -7.09
C LEU A 164 -20.85 19.42 -7.05
N SER A 165 -20.33 20.64 -7.15
CA SER A 165 -21.19 21.81 -7.37
C SER A 165 -21.78 21.83 -8.79
N PRO A 166 -22.81 22.66 -9.08
CA PRO A 166 -23.29 22.88 -10.44
C PRO A 166 -22.20 23.32 -11.42
N GLU A 167 -21.17 24.02 -10.95
CA GLU A 167 -20.03 24.50 -11.72
C GLU A 167 -18.92 23.44 -11.87
N GLY A 168 -19.10 22.24 -11.28
CA GLY A 168 -18.14 21.14 -11.35
C GLY A 168 -17.02 21.21 -10.32
N GLN A 169 -17.16 22.03 -9.27
CA GLN A 169 -16.19 22.10 -8.18
C GLN A 169 -16.38 20.95 -7.20
N GLN A 170 -15.30 20.35 -6.76
CA GLN A 170 -15.33 19.34 -5.71
C GLN A 170 -15.71 19.95 -4.36
N ILE A 171 -16.66 19.33 -3.67
CA ILE A 171 -17.07 19.66 -2.31
C ILE A 171 -16.75 18.44 -1.44
N ALA A 172 -15.91 18.63 -0.40
CA ALA A 172 -15.59 17.61 0.57
C ALA A 172 -16.60 17.66 1.74
N LYS A 173 -17.31 16.56 1.95
CA LYS A 173 -18.25 16.41 3.07
C LYS A 173 -17.73 15.39 4.06
N TYR A 174 -17.64 15.78 5.34
CA TYR A 174 -17.24 14.92 6.44
C TYR A 174 -18.46 14.58 7.29
N GLU A 175 -18.77 13.29 7.35
CA GLU A 175 -19.89 12.77 8.14
C GLU A 175 -19.37 11.87 9.24
N ALA A 176 -19.83 12.11 10.48
CA ALA A 176 -19.42 11.30 11.63
C ALA A 176 -19.89 9.85 11.47
N GLN A 177 -18.98 8.90 11.63
CA GLN A 177 -19.31 7.49 11.69
C GLN A 177 -20.03 7.17 13.01
N ASN A 178 -21.16 6.47 12.91
CA ASN A 178 -21.79 5.89 14.08
C ASN A 178 -21.17 4.51 14.37
N PHE A 179 -20.35 4.43 15.39
CA PHE A 179 -19.57 3.23 15.70
C PHE A 179 -20.46 2.03 16.08
N SER A 180 -21.68 2.25 16.60
CA SER A 180 -22.62 1.16 16.88
C SER A 180 -23.17 0.47 15.62
N ASN A 181 -23.04 1.11 14.47
CA ASN A 181 -23.45 0.58 13.17
C ASN A 181 -22.30 -0.08 12.38
N LEU A 182 -21.12 -0.17 12.97
CA LEU A 182 -19.93 -0.72 12.32
C LEU A 182 -19.65 -2.16 12.81
N PRO A 183 -19.04 -3.00 11.97
CA PRO A 183 -18.62 -4.36 12.36
C PRO A 183 -17.35 -4.31 13.20
N ILE A 184 -17.42 -3.66 14.36
CA ILE A 184 -16.33 -3.47 15.31
C ILE A 184 -16.80 -3.78 16.73
N SER A 185 -15.88 -4.05 17.62
CA SER A 185 -16.17 -4.23 19.04
C SER A 185 -15.17 -3.46 19.90
N GLN A 186 -15.64 -2.84 20.96
CA GLN A 186 -14.75 -2.20 21.92
C GLN A 186 -14.00 -3.27 22.71
N VAL A 187 -12.69 -3.09 22.89
CA VAL A 187 -11.88 -3.98 23.72
C VAL A 187 -12.11 -3.63 25.18
N MET A 188 -12.44 -4.63 25.99
CA MET A 188 -12.78 -4.48 27.40
C MET A 188 -11.70 -5.07 28.29
N GLU A 189 -11.51 -4.50 29.47
CA GLU A 189 -10.75 -5.10 30.56
C GLU A 189 -11.53 -6.26 31.19
N SER A 190 -10.86 -7.04 32.04
CA SER A 190 -11.47 -8.18 32.73
C SER A 190 -12.62 -7.80 33.68
N ASP A 191 -12.67 -6.55 34.12
CA ASP A 191 -13.75 -6.01 34.97
C ASP A 191 -14.94 -5.44 34.17
N GLY A 192 -14.88 -5.52 32.83
CA GLY A 192 -15.93 -5.03 31.93
C GLY A 192 -15.85 -3.54 31.62
N THR A 193 -14.79 -2.84 32.03
CA THR A 193 -14.55 -1.44 31.62
C THR A 193 -13.83 -1.40 30.27
N PRO A 194 -14.00 -0.31 29.47
CA PRO A 194 -13.24 -0.15 28.23
C PRO A 194 -11.73 -0.10 28.47
N MET A 195 -10.97 -0.79 27.62
CA MET A 195 -9.52 -0.73 27.66
C MET A 195 -9.04 0.64 27.18
N ILE A 196 -8.21 1.29 28.00
CA ILE A 196 -7.66 2.61 27.74
C ILE A 196 -6.16 2.49 27.50
N ILE A 197 -5.68 3.07 26.41
CA ILE A 197 -4.26 3.20 26.11
C ILE A 197 -3.84 4.63 26.46
N GLU A 198 -2.86 4.74 27.30
CA GLU A 198 -2.32 6.02 27.79
C GLU A 198 -0.99 6.33 27.09
N VAL A 199 -0.96 7.42 26.31
CA VAL A 199 0.21 7.82 25.53
C VAL A 199 0.74 9.15 26.05
N PRO A 200 2.04 9.25 26.37
CA PRO A 200 2.63 10.50 26.87
C PRO A 200 2.74 11.54 25.74
N TYR A 201 2.26 12.75 26.04
CA TYR A 201 2.41 13.95 25.24
C TYR A 201 3.00 15.06 26.13
N PRO A 202 3.47 16.20 25.55
CA PRO A 202 3.98 17.30 26.37
C PRO A 202 3.01 17.72 27.46
N GLU A 203 3.48 17.63 28.71
CA GLU A 203 2.75 18.06 29.94
C GLU A 203 1.40 17.35 30.20
N ARG A 204 1.07 16.29 29.42
CA ARG A 204 -0.18 15.54 29.56
C ARG A 204 -0.09 14.12 29.07
N THR A 205 -1.13 13.35 29.33
CA THR A 205 -1.35 12.01 28.78
C THR A 205 -2.61 12.04 27.92
N VAL A 206 -2.49 11.58 26.67
CA VAL A 206 -3.64 11.39 25.77
C VAL A 206 -4.13 9.95 25.90
N LYS A 207 -5.44 9.78 26.05
CA LYS A 207 -6.09 8.50 26.29
C LYS A 207 -6.85 8.05 25.06
N ALA A 208 -6.59 6.83 24.60
CA ALA A 208 -7.31 6.24 23.48
C ALA A 208 -8.11 5.02 23.94
N TYR A 209 -9.37 4.92 23.52
CA TYR A 209 -10.09 3.65 23.54
C TYR A 209 -9.50 2.71 22.49
N LEU A 210 -9.55 1.44 22.78
CA LEU A 210 -9.12 0.40 21.86
C LEU A 210 -10.34 -0.34 21.30
N TRP A 211 -10.44 -0.37 19.97
CA TRP A 211 -11.47 -1.09 19.22
C TRP A 211 -10.86 -2.24 18.44
N LYS A 212 -11.64 -3.27 18.17
CA LYS A 212 -11.23 -4.44 17.42
C LYS A 212 -12.11 -4.63 16.19
N VAL A 213 -11.47 -4.87 15.05
CA VAL A 213 -12.09 -5.35 13.81
C VAL A 213 -11.61 -6.78 13.56
N ALA A 214 -12.54 -7.71 13.42
CA ALA A 214 -12.22 -9.07 12.99
C ALA A 214 -12.15 -9.12 11.45
N VAL A 215 -10.96 -9.24 10.90
CA VAL A 215 -10.72 -9.42 9.46
C VAL A 215 -10.46 -10.91 9.21
N GLY A 216 -11.55 -11.70 9.16
CA GLY A 216 -11.43 -13.15 9.25
C GLY A 216 -10.71 -13.56 10.54
N ARG A 217 -9.57 -14.23 10.41
CA ARG A 217 -8.71 -14.69 11.54
C ARG A 217 -7.81 -13.59 12.11
N ILE A 218 -7.69 -12.44 11.43
CA ILE A 218 -6.79 -11.34 11.82
C ILE A 218 -7.52 -10.35 12.70
N ASN A 219 -6.91 -9.96 13.81
CA ASN A 219 -7.39 -8.85 14.63
C ASN A 219 -6.68 -7.56 14.22
N LEU A 220 -7.46 -6.57 13.82
CA LEU A 220 -7.02 -5.19 13.64
C LEU A 220 -7.50 -4.38 14.85
N TYR A 221 -6.54 -3.83 15.58
CA TYR A 221 -6.81 -2.94 16.71
C TYR A 221 -6.73 -1.48 16.27
N LEU A 222 -7.76 -0.72 16.63
CA LEU A 222 -7.92 0.67 16.22
C LEU A 222 -7.95 1.56 17.46
N LEU A 223 -7.09 2.58 17.47
CA LEU A 223 -7.00 3.60 18.50
C LEU A 223 -8.00 4.72 18.21
N ASP A 224 -8.70 5.17 19.27
CA ASP A 224 -9.74 6.22 19.22
C ASP A 224 -9.53 7.21 20.35
N THR A 225 -9.11 8.44 20.01
CA THR A 225 -8.90 9.53 20.99
C THR A 225 -10.14 10.41 21.18
N ASP A 226 -11.21 10.20 20.39
CA ASP A 226 -12.43 10.99 20.47
C ASP A 226 -13.33 10.55 21.64
N ASN A 227 -12.84 10.83 22.85
CA ASN A 227 -13.51 10.49 24.09
C ASN A 227 -13.43 11.65 25.11
N GLU A 228 -14.30 11.62 26.10
CA GLU A 228 -14.48 12.68 27.10
C GLU A 228 -13.31 12.84 28.08
N MET A 229 -12.38 11.89 28.15
CA MET A 229 -11.19 11.97 29.00
C MET A 229 -10.12 12.90 28.42
N ASN A 230 -10.23 13.26 27.15
CA ASN A 230 -9.30 14.12 26.43
C ASN A 230 -9.85 15.54 26.24
N SER A 231 -8.91 16.49 26.09
CA SER A 231 -9.24 17.83 25.62
C SER A 231 -9.81 17.80 24.19
N GLU A 232 -10.56 18.84 23.81
CA GLU A 232 -11.08 18.94 22.42
C GLU A 232 -9.97 18.86 21.37
N TRP A 233 -8.79 19.40 21.65
CA TRP A 233 -7.62 19.33 20.76
C TRP A 233 -7.05 17.92 20.59
N ASP A 234 -7.08 17.14 21.66
CA ASP A 234 -6.55 15.78 21.63
C ASP A 234 -7.58 14.78 21.06
N ARG A 235 -8.87 15.06 21.22
CA ARG A 235 -9.93 14.30 20.57
C ARG A 235 -9.80 14.33 19.04
N GLN A 236 -9.34 15.45 18.47
CA GLN A 236 -9.20 15.63 17.03
C GLN A 236 -8.10 14.76 16.39
N ILE A 237 -7.20 14.16 17.17
CA ILE A 237 -6.11 13.32 16.63
C ILE A 237 -6.67 12.20 15.74
N THR A 238 -7.78 11.57 16.14
CA THR A 238 -8.43 10.50 15.36
C THR A 238 -9.73 10.97 14.68
N HIS A 239 -9.89 12.26 14.39
CA HIS A 239 -11.06 12.74 13.66
C HIS A 239 -10.96 12.44 12.16
N GLN A 240 -9.90 12.86 11.49
CA GLN A 240 -9.74 12.78 10.03
C GLN A 240 -8.43 12.14 9.64
N LEU A 241 -8.50 11.25 8.67
CA LEU A 241 -7.31 10.71 8.02
C LEU A 241 -6.62 11.80 7.20
N TYR A 242 -5.34 12.04 7.48
CA TYR A 242 -4.52 13.10 6.87
C TYR A 242 -5.09 14.51 7.06
N GLY A 243 -5.87 14.71 8.11
CA GLY A 243 -6.44 16.01 8.43
C GLY A 243 -5.57 16.84 9.35
N GLY A 244 -5.84 18.16 9.38
CA GLY A 244 -5.14 19.12 10.24
C GLY A 244 -3.80 19.59 9.64
N ASP A 245 -2.98 20.17 10.50
CA ASP A 245 -1.66 20.71 10.21
C ASP A 245 -0.54 19.71 10.57
N TRP A 246 0.72 20.14 10.42
CA TRP A 246 1.90 19.35 10.78
C TRP A 246 1.95 18.96 12.26
N GLU A 247 1.37 19.78 13.14
CA GLU A 247 1.27 19.44 14.56
C GLU A 247 0.28 18.31 14.80
N ASN A 248 -0.86 18.31 14.13
CA ASN A 248 -1.78 17.18 14.19
C ASN A 248 -1.15 15.92 13.58
N ARG A 249 -0.34 16.08 12.53
CA ARG A 249 0.36 14.99 11.89
C ARG A 249 1.32 14.27 12.84
N ILE A 250 2.21 14.99 13.53
CA ILE A 250 3.11 14.38 14.52
C ILE A 250 2.35 13.72 15.66
N LYS A 251 1.24 14.31 16.10
CA LYS A 251 0.37 13.69 17.12
C LYS A 251 -0.19 12.35 16.64
N GLN A 252 -0.67 12.28 15.40
CA GLN A 252 -1.15 11.02 14.81
C GLN A 252 -0.05 9.96 14.76
N GLU A 253 1.16 10.33 14.36
CA GLU A 253 2.28 9.38 14.24
C GLU A 253 2.78 8.88 15.60
N ILE A 254 2.78 9.73 16.63
CA ILE A 254 3.04 9.32 18.02
C ILE A 254 1.97 8.33 18.47
N MET A 255 0.70 8.65 18.26
CA MET A 255 -0.40 7.79 18.66
C MET A 255 -0.37 6.46 17.95
N LEU A 256 -0.07 6.42 16.64
CA LEU A 256 0.03 5.19 15.86
C LEU A 256 1.19 4.30 16.31
N GLY A 257 2.40 4.86 16.30
CA GLY A 257 3.62 4.09 16.57
C GLY A 257 3.76 3.74 18.05
N MET A 258 3.78 4.75 18.92
CA MET A 258 3.93 4.55 20.36
C MET A 258 2.65 3.99 20.97
N GLY A 259 1.50 4.62 20.72
CA GLY A 259 0.21 4.17 21.24
C GLY A 259 -0.13 2.75 20.77
N GLY A 260 0.15 2.42 19.51
CA GLY A 260 -0.04 1.07 18.97
C GLY A 260 0.83 0.02 19.67
N THR A 261 2.08 0.36 19.95
CA THR A 261 2.99 -0.56 20.69
C THR A 261 2.54 -0.73 22.14
N LEU A 262 2.12 0.35 22.80
CA LEU A 262 1.55 0.28 24.14
C LEU A 262 0.27 -0.57 24.18
N ALA A 263 -0.55 -0.50 23.13
CA ALA A 263 -1.74 -1.36 23.01
C ALA A 263 -1.37 -2.84 22.91
N LEU A 264 -0.38 -3.20 22.08
CA LEU A 264 0.12 -4.59 22.01
C LEU A 264 0.67 -5.06 23.36
N ASN A 265 1.45 -4.23 24.04
CA ASN A 265 1.98 -4.54 25.37
C ASN A 265 0.87 -4.81 26.37
N LYS A 266 -0.17 -3.96 26.38
CA LYS A 266 -1.31 -4.10 27.30
C LYS A 266 -2.14 -5.35 27.02
N LEU A 267 -2.25 -5.72 25.75
CA LEU A 267 -2.89 -6.98 25.30
C LEU A 267 -2.01 -8.22 25.54
N GLY A 268 -0.76 -8.07 25.96
CA GLY A 268 0.18 -9.18 26.10
C GLY A 268 0.63 -9.80 24.77
N ILE A 269 0.53 -9.05 23.67
CA ILE A 269 0.86 -9.53 22.32
C ILE A 269 2.32 -9.19 22.00
N LYS A 270 3.13 -10.22 21.79
CA LYS A 270 4.50 -10.12 21.28
C LYS A 270 4.57 -10.77 19.90
N LYS A 271 5.37 -10.21 19.02
CA LYS A 271 5.55 -10.70 17.64
C LYS A 271 7.03 -10.83 17.29
N ASP A 272 7.30 -11.69 16.31
CA ASP A 272 8.67 -11.91 15.82
C ASP A 272 9.13 -10.78 14.90
N VAL A 273 8.20 -10.18 14.14
CA VAL A 273 8.46 -9.13 13.15
C VAL A 273 7.51 -7.97 13.36
N TYR A 274 8.03 -6.76 13.19
CA TYR A 274 7.30 -5.49 13.26
C TYR A 274 7.41 -4.77 11.92
N HIS A 275 6.31 -4.71 11.19
CA HIS A 275 6.26 -4.14 9.85
C HIS A 275 5.73 -2.70 9.89
N CYS A 276 6.60 -1.76 9.57
CA CYS A 276 6.32 -0.34 9.40
C CYS A 276 5.83 -0.07 7.98
N ASN A 277 4.53 0.04 7.79
CA ASN A 277 3.95 0.33 6.49
C ASN A 277 3.89 1.84 6.26
N GLU A 278 4.91 2.38 5.60
CA GLU A 278 5.24 3.80 5.43
C GLU A 278 5.86 4.45 6.68
N GLY A 279 6.52 5.58 6.51
CA GLY A 279 7.25 6.31 7.55
C GLY A 279 6.40 6.74 8.75
N HIS A 280 5.13 7.02 8.53
CA HIS A 280 4.22 7.50 9.58
C HIS A 280 4.01 6.53 10.76
N ALA A 281 4.42 5.27 10.65
CA ALA A 281 4.36 4.30 11.75
C ALA A 281 5.71 4.11 12.48
N ALA A 282 6.77 4.82 12.10
CA ALA A 282 8.13 4.56 12.56
C ALA A 282 8.35 4.73 14.07
N PHE A 283 7.53 5.55 14.77
CA PHE A 283 7.62 5.67 16.23
C PHE A 283 7.29 4.37 17.00
N MET A 284 6.82 3.32 16.32
CA MET A 284 6.78 1.99 16.93
C MET A 284 8.18 1.54 17.39
N GLY A 285 9.23 1.90 16.62
CA GLY A 285 10.62 1.63 17.00
C GLY A 285 11.04 2.37 18.27
N LEU A 286 10.64 3.64 18.41
CA LEU A 286 10.93 4.44 19.60
C LEU A 286 10.34 3.82 20.88
N GLN A 287 9.05 3.46 20.86
CA GLN A 287 8.42 2.85 22.04
C GLN A 287 9.04 1.50 22.39
N ARG A 288 9.41 0.71 21.40
CA ARG A 288 10.06 -0.58 21.62
C ARG A 288 11.46 -0.42 22.23
N MET A 289 12.22 0.61 21.79
CA MET A 289 13.51 0.94 22.45
C MET A 289 13.31 1.37 23.89
N LEU A 290 12.32 2.22 24.16
CA LEU A 290 11.98 2.62 25.56
C LEU A 290 11.64 1.40 26.42
N ASP A 291 10.82 0.48 25.90
CA ASP A 291 10.46 -0.73 26.65
C ASP A 291 11.68 -1.59 27.00
N LEU A 292 12.64 -1.73 26.07
CA LEU A 292 13.87 -2.50 26.30
C LEU A 292 14.81 -1.79 27.28
N VAL A 293 14.94 -0.49 27.21
CA VAL A 293 15.77 0.28 28.15
C VAL A 293 15.18 0.26 29.56
N GLU A 294 13.88 0.57 29.69
CA GLU A 294 13.23 0.75 31.00
C GLU A 294 12.89 -0.57 31.70
N LYS A 295 12.51 -1.61 30.94
CA LYS A 295 12.04 -2.88 31.50
C LYS A 295 13.10 -3.97 31.53
N GLU A 296 13.99 -3.99 30.53
CA GLU A 296 15.04 -5.02 30.41
C GLU A 296 16.44 -4.50 30.83
N GLY A 297 16.57 -3.20 31.11
CA GLY A 297 17.81 -2.59 31.60
C GLY A 297 18.92 -2.52 30.55
N LEU A 298 18.59 -2.51 29.28
CA LEU A 298 19.56 -2.37 28.18
C LEU A 298 19.93 -0.90 27.96
N ASN A 299 21.13 -0.63 27.43
CA ASN A 299 21.43 0.70 26.94
C ASN A 299 20.79 0.95 25.58
N PHE A 300 20.79 2.22 25.13
CA PHE A 300 20.17 2.64 23.88
C PHE A 300 20.66 1.86 22.66
N GLN A 301 21.98 1.70 22.49
CA GLN A 301 22.55 0.99 21.35
C GLN A 301 22.14 -0.49 21.34
N GLN A 302 22.12 -1.14 22.48
CA GLN A 302 21.66 -2.53 22.61
C GLN A 302 20.17 -2.65 22.27
N ALA A 303 19.36 -1.74 22.77
CA ALA A 303 17.93 -1.69 22.44
C ALA A 303 17.69 -1.45 20.94
N LEU A 304 18.46 -0.55 20.33
CA LEU A 304 18.38 -0.26 18.89
C LEU A 304 18.72 -1.50 18.05
N GLU A 305 19.80 -2.24 18.37
CA GLU A 305 20.14 -3.48 17.66
C GLU A 305 18.99 -4.49 17.67
N ILE A 306 18.34 -4.68 18.81
CA ILE A 306 17.23 -5.63 18.98
C ILE A 306 15.99 -5.18 18.22
N VAL A 307 15.66 -3.88 18.30
CA VAL A 307 14.51 -3.30 17.59
C VAL A 307 14.69 -3.43 16.08
N ARG A 308 15.88 -3.05 15.57
CA ARG A 308 16.24 -3.19 14.16
C ARG A 308 16.09 -4.62 13.66
N ALA A 309 16.60 -5.60 14.41
CA ALA A 309 16.63 -7.00 14.03
C ALA A 309 15.27 -7.61 13.66
N SER A 310 14.17 -7.01 14.09
CA SER A 310 12.81 -7.45 13.82
C SER A 310 12.00 -6.43 13.02
N GLY A 311 12.61 -5.31 12.60
CA GLY A 311 11.96 -4.21 11.91
C GLY A 311 12.04 -4.31 10.39
N LEU A 312 10.91 -4.15 9.71
CA LEU A 312 10.80 -3.97 8.26
C LEU A 312 10.14 -2.64 7.97
N TYR A 313 10.74 -1.83 7.11
CA TYR A 313 10.17 -0.58 6.59
C TYR A 313 9.78 -0.74 5.12
N THR A 314 8.52 -0.52 4.79
CA THR A 314 8.04 -0.46 3.40
C THR A 314 7.74 0.97 3.02
N CYS A 315 8.48 1.50 2.05
CA CYS A 315 8.28 2.81 1.45
C CYS A 315 7.22 2.73 0.35
N HIS A 316 6.23 3.61 0.39
CA HIS A 316 5.20 3.73 -0.66
C HIS A 316 5.30 5.04 -1.46
N THR A 317 6.14 5.96 -1.02
CA THR A 317 6.25 7.31 -1.58
C THR A 317 7.44 7.41 -2.52
N PRO A 318 7.22 7.76 -3.81
CA PRO A 318 8.28 7.76 -4.82
C PRO A 318 9.08 9.06 -4.90
N VAL A 319 8.73 10.07 -4.09
CA VAL A 319 9.37 11.39 -4.10
C VAL A 319 9.58 11.93 -2.68
N PRO A 320 10.73 12.55 -2.38
CA PRO A 320 11.03 13.09 -1.05
C PRO A 320 9.96 14.05 -0.52
N ALA A 321 9.44 14.94 -1.36
CA ALA A 321 8.43 15.93 -0.98
C ALA A 321 7.09 15.35 -0.49
N GLY A 322 6.84 14.07 -0.73
CA GLY A 322 5.66 13.36 -0.25
C GLY A 322 5.84 12.70 1.12
N HIS A 323 7.02 12.74 1.70
CA HIS A 323 7.34 12.19 3.01
C HIS A 323 6.98 13.14 4.15
N ASP A 324 6.86 12.58 5.35
CA ASP A 324 6.64 13.36 6.56
C ASP A 324 7.96 13.85 7.13
N TYR A 325 8.07 15.17 7.27
CA TYR A 325 9.21 15.89 7.84
C TYR A 325 8.75 16.85 8.90
N PHE A 326 9.44 16.87 10.04
CA PHE A 326 9.13 17.79 11.15
C PHE A 326 10.27 18.77 11.39
N GLU A 327 9.93 20.06 11.47
CA GLU A 327 10.86 21.10 11.92
C GLU A 327 11.38 20.76 13.33
N GLU A 328 12.65 21.04 13.61
CA GLU A 328 13.27 20.70 14.89
C GLU A 328 12.49 21.26 16.08
N GLY A 329 11.98 22.50 16.00
CA GLY A 329 11.19 23.10 17.09
C GLY A 329 9.89 22.34 17.39
N LEU A 330 9.18 21.87 16.35
CA LEU A 330 7.99 21.06 16.51
C LEU A 330 8.35 19.66 17.05
N PHE A 331 9.38 19.05 16.52
CA PHE A 331 9.88 17.76 16.98
C PHE A 331 10.34 17.83 18.44
N TYR A 332 11.08 18.85 18.82
CA TYR A 332 11.51 19.08 20.20
C TYR A 332 10.31 19.21 21.16
N LYS A 333 9.30 19.96 20.77
CA LYS A 333 8.07 20.12 21.59
C LYS A 333 7.51 18.77 22.05
N TYR A 334 7.49 17.77 21.17
CA TYR A 334 6.88 16.45 21.43
C TYR A 334 7.86 15.39 21.93
N MET A 335 9.15 15.51 21.62
CA MET A 335 10.14 14.45 21.83
C MET A 335 11.20 14.74 22.89
N ASN A 336 11.26 15.94 23.44
CA ASN A 336 12.30 16.36 24.41
C ASN A 336 12.33 15.52 25.71
N MET A 337 11.26 14.80 26.02
CA MET A 337 11.18 13.95 27.20
C MET A 337 11.86 12.58 27.04
N PHE A 338 12.13 12.14 25.80
CA PHE A 338 12.58 10.77 25.53
C PHE A 338 14.11 10.57 25.61
N PRO A 339 14.99 11.54 25.25
CA PRO A 339 16.43 11.35 25.36
C PRO A 339 16.87 10.90 26.74
N ALA A 340 16.43 11.58 27.80
CA ALA A 340 16.78 11.22 29.17
C ALA A 340 16.30 9.79 29.55
N ARG A 341 15.14 9.36 29.04
CA ARG A 341 14.59 7.99 29.26
C ARG A 341 15.38 6.93 28.52
N LEU A 342 15.97 7.30 27.38
CA LEU A 342 16.83 6.42 26.58
C LEU A 342 18.29 6.45 27.02
N GLY A 343 18.70 7.41 27.85
CA GLY A 343 20.09 7.62 28.26
C GLY A 343 20.97 8.16 27.13
N ILE A 344 20.44 9.04 26.30
CA ILE A 344 21.13 9.68 25.17
C ILE A 344 20.92 11.20 25.21
N GLU A 345 21.69 11.93 24.40
CA GLU A 345 21.54 13.37 24.22
C GLU A 345 20.46 13.68 23.15
N TRP A 346 19.98 14.93 23.14
CA TRP A 346 19.02 15.40 22.14
C TRP A 346 19.55 15.24 20.70
N ALA A 347 20.83 15.52 20.50
CA ALA A 347 21.48 15.41 19.21
C ALA A 347 21.44 13.98 18.64
N ASP A 348 21.54 12.97 19.50
CA ASP A 348 21.46 11.57 19.09
C ASP A 348 20.05 11.22 18.58
N LEU A 349 19.01 11.66 19.29
CA LEU A 349 17.62 11.37 18.90
C LEU A 349 17.25 12.07 17.61
N ILE A 350 17.50 13.37 17.49
CA ILE A 350 17.15 14.11 16.26
C ILE A 350 18.00 13.67 15.07
N GLY A 351 19.26 13.30 15.30
CA GLY A 351 20.16 12.76 14.29
C GLY A 351 19.66 11.48 13.65
N MET A 352 18.88 10.66 14.36
CA MET A 352 18.29 9.46 13.79
C MET A 352 17.28 9.74 12.66
N GLY A 353 16.72 10.93 12.58
CA GLY A 353 15.82 11.35 11.50
C GLY A 353 16.48 12.21 10.43
N ARG A 354 17.79 12.41 10.45
CA ARG A 354 18.54 13.21 9.49
C ARG A 354 19.39 12.33 8.59
N GLN A 355 19.48 12.68 7.30
CA GLN A 355 20.39 12.01 6.36
C GLN A 355 21.85 12.22 6.78
N ASN A 356 22.17 13.46 7.16
CA ASN A 356 23.43 13.79 7.84
C ASN A 356 23.12 14.19 9.30
N PRO A 357 23.39 13.33 10.29
CA PRO A 357 23.10 13.63 11.70
C PRO A 357 23.70 14.94 12.22
N ALA A 358 24.80 15.41 11.63
CA ALA A 358 25.48 16.64 12.02
C ALA A 358 24.89 17.90 11.36
N ASP A 359 24.00 17.80 10.39
CA ASP A 359 23.40 18.94 9.70
C ASP A 359 22.17 19.47 10.47
N ASN A 360 22.36 20.57 11.17
CA ASN A 360 21.30 21.22 11.94
C ASN A 360 20.24 21.93 11.08
N THR A 361 20.41 21.99 9.77
CA THR A 361 19.42 22.56 8.85
C THR A 361 18.42 21.52 8.34
N GLU A 362 18.73 20.24 8.48
CA GLU A 362 17.83 19.17 8.10
C GLU A 362 16.67 19.01 9.10
N LYS A 363 15.47 18.88 8.57
CA LYS A 363 14.27 18.49 9.34
C LYS A 363 14.36 17.03 9.77
N PHE A 364 13.62 16.67 10.81
CA PHE A 364 13.47 15.26 11.17
C PHE A 364 12.59 14.53 10.14
N SER A 365 13.14 13.54 9.47
CA SER A 365 12.48 12.71 8.46
C SER A 365 12.00 11.39 9.06
N MET A 366 10.71 11.11 8.97
CA MET A 366 10.14 9.84 9.42
C MET A 366 10.66 8.64 8.62
N PRO A 367 10.80 8.68 7.28
CA PRO A 367 11.46 7.62 6.53
C PRO A 367 12.90 7.34 6.94
N VAL A 368 13.70 8.38 7.21
CA VAL A 368 15.08 8.19 7.67
C VAL A 368 15.10 7.55 9.05
N PHE A 369 14.22 7.99 9.94
CA PHE A 369 14.05 7.34 11.24
C PHE A 369 13.61 5.88 11.11
N ALA A 370 12.70 5.56 10.17
CA ALA A 370 12.31 4.19 9.87
C ALA A 370 13.50 3.33 9.38
N LEU A 371 14.33 3.85 8.47
CA LEU A 371 15.55 3.19 7.99
C LEU A 371 16.55 2.93 9.13
N ASN A 372 16.65 3.86 10.07
CA ASN A 372 17.56 3.73 11.23
C ASN A 372 17.02 2.78 12.32
N THR A 373 15.72 2.52 12.35
CA THR A 373 15.08 1.63 13.35
C THR A 373 14.61 0.30 12.78
N CYS A 374 14.76 0.07 11.48
CA CYS A 374 14.47 -1.19 10.82
C CYS A 374 15.74 -1.74 10.15
N GLN A 375 15.94 -3.06 10.22
CA GLN A 375 17.06 -3.72 9.54
C GLN A 375 16.83 -3.79 8.03
N GLU A 376 15.60 -4.04 7.62
CA GLU A 376 15.22 -4.26 6.25
C GLU A 376 14.33 -3.13 5.74
N ALA A 377 14.49 -2.80 4.45
CA ALA A 377 13.66 -1.81 3.77
C ALA A 377 13.33 -2.27 2.34
N ASN A 378 12.12 -1.93 1.87
CA ASN A 378 11.71 -2.25 0.52
C ASN A 378 10.82 -1.17 -0.11
N GLY A 379 10.91 -1.07 -1.44
CA GLY A 379 9.93 -0.42 -2.29
C GLY A 379 8.79 -1.36 -2.68
N VAL A 380 7.78 -0.83 -3.39
CA VAL A 380 6.54 -1.56 -3.71
C VAL A 380 6.38 -1.94 -5.19
N SER A 381 7.45 -1.84 -5.95
CA SER A 381 7.68 -2.40 -7.29
C SER A 381 9.19 -2.41 -7.55
N TRP A 382 9.63 -3.17 -8.56
CA TRP A 382 11.05 -3.17 -8.94
C TRP A 382 11.58 -1.75 -9.21
N LEU A 383 10.87 -0.99 -10.06
CA LEU A 383 11.28 0.39 -10.39
C LEU A 383 11.28 1.28 -9.14
N HIS A 384 10.31 1.12 -8.25
CA HIS A 384 10.25 1.90 -7.02
C HIS A 384 11.39 1.51 -6.05
N GLY A 385 11.81 0.26 -6.03
CA GLY A 385 13.03 -0.15 -5.30
C GLY A 385 14.25 0.64 -5.77
N GLU A 386 14.46 0.74 -7.09
CA GLU A 386 15.56 1.53 -7.65
C GLU A 386 15.43 3.04 -7.36
N VAL A 387 14.22 3.60 -7.46
CA VAL A 387 13.94 5.00 -7.07
C VAL A 387 14.21 5.22 -5.58
N SER A 388 13.85 4.27 -4.73
CA SER A 388 14.08 4.35 -3.28
C SER A 388 15.56 4.29 -2.93
N LYS A 389 16.36 3.44 -3.59
CA LYS A 389 17.82 3.43 -3.43
C LYS A 389 18.41 4.82 -3.70
N LYS A 390 18.05 5.42 -4.84
CA LYS A 390 18.49 6.77 -5.20
C LYS A 390 18.06 7.82 -4.18
N MET A 391 16.82 7.76 -3.73
CA MET A 391 16.23 8.71 -2.78
C MET A 391 16.90 8.65 -1.41
N PHE A 392 17.27 7.46 -0.96
CA PHE A 392 17.88 7.23 0.35
C PHE A 392 19.41 7.13 0.31
N ALA A 393 20.04 7.26 -0.85
CA ALA A 393 21.50 7.21 -0.97
C ALA A 393 22.26 8.12 0.00
N PRO A 394 21.80 9.36 0.30
CA PRO A 394 22.47 10.21 1.28
C PRO A 394 22.54 9.64 2.71
N VAL A 395 21.69 8.67 3.08
CA VAL A 395 21.74 8.00 4.39
C VAL A 395 22.97 7.10 4.52
N TRP A 396 23.51 6.62 3.40
CA TRP A 396 24.65 5.71 3.34
C TRP A 396 25.80 6.29 2.47
N PRO A 397 26.44 7.36 2.92
CA PRO A 397 27.48 8.04 2.13
C PRO A 397 28.67 7.10 1.86
N GLY A 398 29.25 7.25 0.66
CA GLY A 398 30.42 6.47 0.23
C GLY A 398 30.10 5.17 -0.52
N TYR A 399 28.82 4.81 -0.65
CA TYR A 399 28.33 3.67 -1.42
C TYR A 399 27.60 4.16 -2.69
N PHE A 400 27.58 3.34 -3.73
CA PHE A 400 26.79 3.58 -4.94
C PHE A 400 25.33 3.19 -4.73
N GLU A 401 24.42 3.80 -5.49
CA GLU A 401 22.98 3.53 -5.40
C GLU A 401 22.68 2.02 -5.59
N GLU A 402 23.38 1.36 -6.49
CA GLU A 402 23.21 -0.06 -6.82
C GLU A 402 23.56 -1.01 -5.66
N GLU A 403 24.39 -0.56 -4.72
CA GLU A 403 24.87 -1.35 -3.57
C GLU A 403 23.94 -1.28 -2.36
N LEU A 404 23.01 -0.32 -2.35
CA LEU A 404 22.22 -0.01 -1.17
C LEU A 404 21.23 -1.13 -0.85
N HIS A 405 21.08 -1.40 0.45
CA HIS A 405 20.23 -2.48 0.96
C HIS A 405 18.76 -2.04 1.03
N VAL A 406 18.18 -1.75 -0.12
CA VAL A 406 16.76 -1.52 -0.31
C VAL A 406 16.29 -2.47 -1.40
N ASP A 407 15.46 -3.44 -1.04
CA ASP A 407 14.88 -4.41 -1.97
C ASP A 407 13.48 -3.95 -2.42
N TYR A 408 12.73 -4.80 -3.06
CA TYR A 408 11.33 -4.53 -3.41
C TYR A 408 10.46 -5.78 -3.23
N VAL A 409 9.19 -5.52 -2.94
CA VAL A 409 8.09 -6.48 -3.12
C VAL A 409 7.00 -5.76 -3.90
N THR A 410 6.77 -6.20 -5.12
CA THR A 410 5.74 -5.59 -5.96
C THR A 410 4.37 -5.82 -5.35
N ASN A 411 3.57 -4.77 -5.24
CA ASN A 411 2.22 -4.87 -4.70
C ASN A 411 1.40 -5.90 -5.48
N GLY A 412 0.42 -6.46 -4.82
CA GLY A 412 -0.59 -7.34 -5.39
C GLY A 412 -1.96 -7.01 -4.81
N VAL A 413 -3.00 -7.67 -5.30
CA VAL A 413 -4.38 -7.43 -4.90
C VAL A 413 -5.05 -8.71 -4.41
N HIS A 414 -5.96 -8.58 -3.44
CA HIS A 414 -6.67 -9.73 -2.87
C HIS A 414 -7.74 -10.22 -3.85
N MET A 415 -7.44 -11.30 -4.53
CA MET A 415 -8.26 -11.83 -5.60
C MET A 415 -9.71 -12.12 -5.18
N PRO A 416 -10.00 -12.75 -4.02
CA PRO A 416 -11.38 -12.98 -3.57
C PRO A 416 -12.19 -11.70 -3.32
N THR A 417 -11.52 -10.57 -3.04
CA THR A 417 -12.20 -9.27 -2.89
C THR A 417 -12.53 -8.62 -4.23
N TRP A 418 -11.61 -8.70 -5.21
CA TRP A 418 -11.68 -7.89 -6.43
C TRP A 418 -12.21 -8.62 -7.66
N ALA A 419 -12.08 -9.95 -7.74
CA ALA A 419 -12.72 -10.74 -8.78
C ALA A 419 -14.26 -10.70 -8.63
N ALA A 420 -14.96 -10.40 -9.72
CA ALA A 420 -16.42 -10.41 -9.75
C ALA A 420 -16.97 -11.83 -9.46
N SER A 421 -18.18 -11.90 -8.93
CA SER A 421 -18.83 -13.17 -8.59
C SER A 421 -18.93 -14.13 -9.77
N GLU A 422 -19.15 -13.59 -10.98
CA GLU A 422 -19.20 -14.35 -12.23
C GLU A 422 -17.87 -15.03 -12.55
N TRP A 423 -16.77 -14.30 -12.39
CA TRP A 423 -15.44 -14.87 -12.57
C TRP A 423 -15.10 -15.88 -11.48
N LYS A 424 -15.44 -15.58 -10.23
CA LYS A 424 -15.22 -16.55 -9.13
C LYS A 424 -15.98 -17.87 -9.34
N ALA A 425 -17.18 -17.81 -9.89
CA ALA A 425 -17.94 -19.02 -10.23
C ALA A 425 -17.20 -19.84 -11.32
N ILE A 426 -16.69 -19.17 -12.35
CA ILE A 426 -15.92 -19.81 -13.42
C ILE A 426 -14.61 -20.40 -12.86
N TYR A 427 -13.88 -19.65 -12.03
CA TYR A 427 -12.63 -20.14 -11.42
C TYR A 427 -12.86 -21.38 -10.55
N LYS A 428 -13.98 -21.44 -9.79
CA LYS A 428 -14.36 -22.64 -9.04
C LYS A 428 -14.65 -23.84 -9.93
N GLU A 429 -15.10 -23.63 -11.18
CA GLU A 429 -15.40 -24.68 -12.14
C GLU A 429 -14.13 -25.24 -12.81
N ILE A 430 -13.19 -24.36 -13.19
CA ILE A 430 -12.03 -24.72 -14.03
C ILE A 430 -10.77 -25.04 -13.23
N PHE A 431 -10.66 -24.55 -12.00
CA PHE A 431 -9.48 -24.74 -11.16
C PHE A 431 -9.68 -25.82 -10.08
N PRO A 432 -8.61 -26.39 -9.52
CA PRO A 432 -8.67 -27.31 -8.40
C PRO A 432 -9.42 -26.72 -7.19
N LYS A 433 -10.01 -27.57 -6.33
CA LYS A 433 -10.83 -27.13 -5.18
C LYS A 433 -10.13 -26.09 -4.28
N GLU A 434 -8.81 -26.19 -4.11
CA GLU A 434 -8.03 -25.31 -3.24
C GLU A 434 -7.26 -24.21 -4.00
N TRP A 435 -7.73 -23.85 -5.18
CA TRP A 435 -7.05 -22.90 -6.07
C TRP A 435 -6.71 -21.55 -5.40
N ILE A 436 -7.51 -21.12 -4.42
CA ILE A 436 -7.24 -19.87 -3.68
C ILE A 436 -5.91 -19.94 -2.94
N LYS A 437 -5.52 -21.11 -2.42
CA LYS A 437 -4.24 -21.29 -1.73
C LYS A 437 -3.04 -21.31 -2.68
N ASP A 438 -3.27 -21.53 -3.98
CA ASP A 438 -2.23 -21.66 -5.01
C ASP A 438 -2.39 -20.66 -6.18
N GLN A 439 -3.11 -19.56 -5.94
CA GLN A 439 -3.48 -18.57 -6.95
C GLN A 439 -2.28 -17.89 -7.63
N SER A 440 -1.10 -17.94 -7.04
CA SER A 440 0.15 -17.42 -7.62
C SER A 440 0.89 -18.41 -8.55
N ASN A 441 0.43 -19.65 -8.63
CA ASN A 441 1.01 -20.68 -9.49
C ASN A 441 0.55 -20.50 -10.94
N LEU A 442 1.47 -20.11 -11.83
CA LEU A 442 1.19 -19.89 -13.25
C LEU A 442 0.58 -21.11 -13.94
N ALA A 443 1.04 -22.32 -13.60
CA ALA A 443 0.55 -23.55 -14.23
C ALA A 443 -0.93 -23.81 -13.90
N MET A 444 -1.41 -23.40 -12.73
CA MET A 444 -2.81 -23.54 -12.34
C MET A 444 -3.76 -22.78 -13.28
N TRP A 445 -3.28 -21.70 -13.91
CA TRP A 445 -4.11 -20.84 -14.78
C TRP A 445 -4.24 -21.37 -16.21
N ALA A 446 -3.49 -22.41 -16.61
CA ALA A 446 -3.53 -22.98 -17.96
C ALA A 446 -4.96 -23.36 -18.44
N PRO A 447 -5.87 -23.94 -17.60
CA PRO A 447 -7.23 -24.25 -18.04
C PRO A 447 -8.04 -23.04 -18.53
N TYR A 448 -7.70 -21.81 -18.11
CA TYR A 448 -8.37 -20.61 -18.62
C TYR A 448 -8.17 -20.41 -20.13
N ASN A 449 -7.03 -20.83 -20.68
CA ASN A 449 -6.77 -20.74 -22.13
C ASN A 449 -7.72 -21.62 -22.94
N GLU A 450 -8.17 -22.73 -22.35
CA GLU A 450 -9.07 -23.70 -23.01
C GLU A 450 -10.55 -23.30 -22.92
N MET A 451 -10.85 -22.20 -22.19
CA MET A 451 -12.25 -21.74 -22.09
C MET A 451 -12.80 -21.32 -23.45
N PRO A 452 -14.08 -21.65 -23.73
CA PRO A 452 -14.78 -21.15 -24.90
C PRO A 452 -14.79 -19.62 -24.94
N GLU A 453 -14.45 -19.04 -26.09
CA GLU A 453 -14.42 -17.59 -26.30
C GLU A 453 -15.77 -16.93 -25.99
N GLU A 454 -16.87 -17.59 -26.38
CA GLU A 454 -18.24 -17.14 -26.12
C GLU A 454 -18.52 -17.01 -24.61
N LYS A 455 -18.01 -17.93 -23.78
CA LYS A 455 -18.18 -17.89 -22.32
C LYS A 455 -17.46 -16.69 -21.72
N ILE A 456 -16.26 -16.41 -22.19
CA ILE A 456 -15.48 -15.23 -21.78
C ILE A 456 -16.22 -13.96 -22.18
N TRP A 457 -16.64 -13.86 -23.45
CA TRP A 457 -17.35 -12.69 -23.96
C TRP A 457 -18.68 -12.45 -23.23
N ALA A 458 -19.48 -13.49 -23.04
CA ALA A 458 -20.76 -13.40 -22.32
C ALA A 458 -20.58 -12.90 -20.89
N THR A 459 -19.55 -13.39 -20.20
CA THR A 459 -19.21 -12.93 -18.84
C THR A 459 -18.80 -11.46 -18.84
N ARG A 460 -17.95 -11.02 -19.77
CA ARG A 460 -17.57 -9.63 -19.93
C ARG A 460 -18.78 -8.74 -20.20
N MET A 461 -19.65 -9.14 -21.11
CA MET A 461 -20.87 -8.39 -21.45
C MET A 461 -21.87 -8.32 -20.28
N SER A 462 -22.01 -9.38 -19.50
CA SER A 462 -22.83 -9.38 -18.28
C SER A 462 -22.33 -8.36 -17.26
N LEU A 463 -21.02 -8.32 -17.00
CA LEU A 463 -20.42 -7.38 -16.06
C LEU A 463 -20.50 -5.93 -16.56
N LYS A 464 -20.32 -5.72 -17.85
CA LYS A 464 -20.45 -4.41 -18.50
C LYS A 464 -21.89 -3.89 -18.42
N LYS A 465 -22.88 -4.75 -18.66
CA LYS A 465 -24.29 -4.40 -18.50
C LYS A 465 -24.61 -4.00 -17.05
N LYS A 466 -24.12 -4.75 -16.07
CA LYS A 466 -24.29 -4.42 -14.64
C LYS A 466 -23.65 -3.07 -14.29
N LEU A 467 -22.51 -2.72 -14.89
CA LEU A 467 -21.91 -1.39 -14.73
C LEU A 467 -22.83 -0.32 -15.31
N ILE A 468 -23.31 -0.49 -16.53
CA ILE A 468 -24.18 0.49 -17.18
C ILE A 468 -25.48 0.69 -16.42
N ASP A 469 -26.13 -0.39 -15.96
CA ASP A 469 -27.35 -0.32 -15.16
C ASP A 469 -27.12 0.45 -13.86
N TYR A 470 -26.01 0.18 -13.17
CA TYR A 470 -25.59 0.93 -11.99
C TYR A 470 -25.34 2.42 -12.29
N LEU A 471 -24.66 2.74 -13.40
CA LEU A 471 -24.40 4.13 -13.80
C LEU A 471 -25.71 4.86 -14.11
N LYS A 472 -26.63 4.23 -14.82
CA LYS A 472 -27.95 4.81 -15.15
C LYS A 472 -28.77 5.12 -13.90
N GLU A 473 -28.73 4.26 -12.89
CA GLU A 473 -29.38 4.47 -11.60
C GLU A 473 -28.73 5.66 -10.86
N GLN A 474 -27.41 5.65 -10.71
CA GLN A 474 -26.68 6.71 -10.01
C GLN A 474 -26.81 8.07 -10.73
N PHE A 475 -26.75 8.10 -12.05
CA PHE A 475 -26.93 9.31 -12.83
C PHE A 475 -28.31 9.93 -12.65
N ARG A 476 -29.35 9.10 -12.65
CA ARG A 476 -30.72 9.54 -12.43
C ARG A 476 -30.89 10.22 -11.08
N ASP A 477 -30.33 9.63 -10.02
CA ASP A 477 -30.47 10.11 -8.66
C ASP A 477 -29.63 11.35 -8.37
N ASN A 478 -28.40 11.37 -8.83
CA ASN A 478 -27.45 12.46 -8.53
C ASN A 478 -27.68 13.69 -9.43
N TRP A 479 -27.99 13.49 -10.69
CA TRP A 479 -28.24 14.60 -11.61
C TRP A 479 -29.52 15.37 -11.28
N MET A 480 -30.54 14.71 -10.84
CA MET A 480 -31.74 15.39 -10.36
C MET A 480 -31.47 16.31 -9.16
N LYS A 481 -30.49 15.96 -8.33
CA LYS A 481 -30.03 16.77 -7.19
C LYS A 481 -29.13 17.93 -7.60
N SER A 482 -28.38 17.79 -8.70
CA SER A 482 -27.43 18.80 -9.17
C SER A 482 -28.01 19.81 -10.21
N GLN A 483 -29.34 19.86 -10.35
CA GLN A 483 -30.05 20.81 -11.22
C GLN A 483 -29.66 20.74 -12.71
N GLY A 484 -29.33 19.56 -13.22
CA GLY A 484 -29.05 19.35 -14.63
C GLY A 484 -30.32 19.50 -15.49
N ASP A 485 -30.14 19.91 -16.73
CA ASP A 485 -31.22 19.91 -17.74
C ASP A 485 -31.70 18.45 -17.94
N PRO A 486 -33.00 18.14 -17.72
CA PRO A 486 -33.52 16.77 -17.89
C PRO A 486 -33.28 16.19 -19.29
N ALA A 487 -33.31 17.03 -20.34
CA ALA A 487 -33.05 16.57 -21.69
C ALA A 487 -31.62 16.09 -21.89
N ARG A 488 -30.66 16.72 -21.23
CA ARG A 488 -29.27 16.27 -21.22
C ARG A 488 -29.10 14.94 -20.48
N ILE A 489 -29.82 14.74 -19.37
CA ILE A 489 -29.81 13.49 -18.65
C ILE A 489 -30.29 12.34 -19.53
N VAL A 490 -31.46 12.50 -20.14
CA VAL A 490 -32.04 11.51 -21.06
C VAL A 490 -31.06 11.18 -22.19
N ARG A 491 -30.44 12.20 -22.79
CA ARG A 491 -29.46 12.00 -23.85
C ARG A 491 -28.23 11.21 -23.34
N ALA A 492 -27.64 11.61 -22.22
CA ALA A 492 -26.49 10.92 -21.64
C ALA A 492 -26.80 9.46 -21.32
N LEU A 493 -28.00 9.18 -20.75
CA LEU A 493 -28.44 7.82 -20.44
C LEU A 493 -28.64 6.95 -21.70
N ASN A 494 -29.13 7.54 -22.79
CA ASN A 494 -29.34 6.83 -24.07
C ASN A 494 -28.02 6.51 -24.78
N GLU A 495 -26.99 7.32 -24.60
CA GLU A 495 -25.64 7.04 -25.13
C GLU A 495 -24.93 5.90 -24.43
N MET A 496 -25.33 5.55 -23.18
CA MET A 496 -24.74 4.45 -22.43
C MET A 496 -25.21 3.10 -22.99
N ASN A 497 -24.33 2.44 -23.74
CA ASN A 497 -24.61 1.17 -24.40
C ASN A 497 -23.48 0.16 -24.13
N ALA A 498 -23.84 -1.09 -23.82
CA ALA A 498 -22.90 -2.19 -23.59
C ALA A 498 -22.10 -2.59 -24.84
N ASP A 499 -22.58 -2.26 -26.04
CA ASP A 499 -21.85 -2.55 -27.30
C ASP A 499 -20.69 -1.58 -27.57
N ASN A 500 -20.69 -0.41 -26.93
CA ASN A 500 -19.62 0.58 -27.07
C ASN A 500 -18.34 0.08 -26.38
N LEU A 501 -17.18 0.46 -26.89
CA LEU A 501 -15.92 0.31 -26.16
C LEU A 501 -15.91 1.31 -25.01
N ILE A 502 -15.73 0.81 -23.78
CA ILE A 502 -15.71 1.63 -22.56
C ILE A 502 -14.32 1.62 -21.95
N ILE A 503 -13.73 2.80 -21.78
CA ILE A 503 -12.41 3.02 -21.18
C ILE A 503 -12.58 3.71 -19.83
N GLY A 504 -12.07 3.11 -18.77
CA GLY A 504 -12.16 3.63 -17.41
C GLY A 504 -10.85 4.25 -16.94
N PHE A 505 -10.96 5.37 -16.21
CA PHE A 505 -9.88 6.04 -15.51
C PHE A 505 -10.35 6.37 -14.10
N GLY A 506 -9.87 5.62 -13.10
CA GLY A 506 -10.32 5.80 -11.71
C GLY A 506 -9.12 5.82 -10.75
N ARG A 507 -8.84 7.00 -10.19
CA ARG A 507 -7.71 7.18 -9.27
C ARG A 507 -7.77 8.52 -8.52
N ARG A 508 -6.92 8.70 -7.49
CA ARG A 508 -6.75 10.01 -6.85
C ARG A 508 -6.33 11.03 -7.90
N PHE A 509 -6.98 12.19 -7.94
CA PHE A 509 -6.59 13.29 -8.80
C PHE A 509 -5.41 14.04 -8.19
N ALA A 510 -4.26 13.92 -8.82
CA ALA A 510 -3.04 14.65 -8.59
C ALA A 510 -2.40 14.92 -9.94
N THR A 511 -1.62 15.99 -10.06
CA THR A 511 -1.07 16.45 -11.35
C THR A 511 -0.25 15.38 -12.06
N TYR A 512 0.58 14.63 -11.33
CA TYR A 512 1.43 13.58 -11.93
C TYR A 512 0.65 12.39 -12.50
N LYS A 513 -0.61 12.20 -12.11
CA LYS A 513 -1.51 11.16 -12.66
C LYS A 513 -2.00 11.50 -14.08
N ARG A 514 -1.86 12.76 -14.50
CA ARG A 514 -2.09 13.29 -15.83
C ARG A 514 -3.43 12.91 -16.45
N ALA A 515 -4.51 13.06 -15.68
CA ALA A 515 -5.88 12.84 -16.18
C ALA A 515 -6.25 13.73 -17.38
N HIS A 516 -5.45 14.78 -17.69
CA HIS A 516 -5.68 15.75 -18.73
C HIS A 516 -5.20 15.33 -20.13
N LEU A 517 -4.38 14.28 -20.27
CA LEU A 517 -3.70 13.97 -21.56
C LEU A 517 -4.66 13.81 -22.73
N LEU A 518 -5.79 13.14 -22.55
CA LEU A 518 -6.82 13.01 -23.60
C LEU A 518 -7.47 14.35 -24.00
N PHE A 519 -7.40 15.35 -23.14
CA PHE A 519 -8.05 16.65 -23.36
C PHE A 519 -7.11 17.72 -23.93
N THR A 520 -5.90 17.32 -24.32
CA THR A 520 -4.95 18.21 -24.99
C THR A 520 -5.30 18.44 -26.45
N ASP A 521 -6.08 17.54 -27.07
CA ASP A 521 -6.57 17.63 -28.46
C ASP A 521 -8.05 17.26 -28.50
N LEU A 522 -8.91 18.25 -28.25
CA LEU A 522 -10.37 18.06 -28.24
C LEU A 522 -10.96 17.75 -29.61
N GLU A 523 -10.35 18.22 -30.70
CA GLU A 523 -10.82 17.92 -32.04
C GLU A 523 -10.59 16.44 -32.39
N ARG A 524 -9.43 15.92 -32.06
CA ARG A 524 -9.11 14.50 -32.24
C ARG A 524 -9.98 13.61 -31.37
N LEU A 525 -10.20 14.01 -30.10
CA LEU A 525 -11.10 13.32 -29.19
C LEU A 525 -12.53 13.28 -29.69
N ASP A 526 -13.05 14.40 -30.24
CA ASP A 526 -14.38 14.49 -30.85
C ASP A 526 -14.54 13.46 -31.99
N LYS A 527 -13.60 13.43 -32.94
CA LYS A 527 -13.60 12.46 -34.04
C LYS A 527 -13.56 11.01 -33.54
N LEU A 528 -12.85 10.74 -32.44
CA LEU A 528 -12.72 9.41 -31.89
C LEU A 528 -14.02 8.95 -31.22
N VAL A 529 -14.63 9.76 -30.35
CA VAL A 529 -15.80 9.36 -29.56
C VAL A 529 -17.11 9.41 -30.34
N ASN A 530 -17.17 10.20 -31.43
CA ASN A 530 -18.35 10.37 -32.30
C ASN A 530 -18.28 9.52 -33.57
N ASN A 531 -17.37 8.57 -33.66
CA ASN A 531 -17.35 7.65 -34.81
C ASN A 531 -18.59 6.72 -34.73
N PRO A 532 -19.52 6.77 -35.72
CA PRO A 532 -20.78 6.02 -35.64
C PRO A 532 -20.61 4.51 -35.76
N ASN A 533 -19.51 4.06 -36.36
CA ASN A 533 -19.21 2.64 -36.56
C ASN A 533 -18.35 2.04 -35.43
N ARG A 534 -17.71 2.90 -34.64
CA ARG A 534 -16.78 2.49 -33.58
C ARG A 534 -16.90 3.43 -32.36
N PRO A 535 -18.06 3.49 -31.71
CA PRO A 535 -18.30 4.42 -30.62
C PRO A 535 -17.46 4.10 -29.40
N VAL A 536 -16.88 5.11 -28.77
CA VAL A 536 -16.04 4.98 -27.58
C VAL A 536 -16.58 5.87 -26.46
N GLN A 537 -16.58 5.35 -25.24
CA GLN A 537 -16.96 6.12 -24.05
C GLN A 537 -15.83 6.10 -23.04
N PHE A 538 -15.59 7.23 -22.37
CA PHE A 538 -14.62 7.37 -21.30
C PHE A 538 -15.31 7.66 -19.98
N LEU A 539 -14.98 6.86 -18.96
CA LEU A 539 -15.46 7.02 -17.59
C LEU A 539 -14.32 7.49 -16.71
N PHE A 540 -14.43 8.71 -16.18
CA PHE A 540 -13.48 9.28 -15.22
C PHE A 540 -14.08 9.26 -13.83
N THR A 541 -13.28 8.97 -12.82
CA THR A 541 -13.68 9.09 -11.42
C THR A 541 -12.44 9.28 -10.52
N GLY A 542 -12.63 9.92 -9.40
CA GLY A 542 -11.59 10.11 -8.42
C GLY A 542 -11.80 11.35 -7.55
N LYS A 543 -11.04 11.39 -6.46
CA LYS A 543 -11.04 12.49 -5.50
C LYS A 543 -9.69 13.20 -5.53
N ALA A 544 -9.70 14.52 -5.46
CA ALA A 544 -8.51 15.31 -5.16
C ALA A 544 -8.43 15.56 -3.66
N HIS A 545 -7.22 15.61 -3.10
CA HIS A 545 -7.07 16.02 -1.70
C HIS A 545 -7.66 17.44 -1.51
N PRO A 546 -8.35 17.73 -0.40
CA PRO A 546 -8.95 19.06 -0.20
C PRO A 546 -7.97 20.25 -0.26
N ALA A 547 -6.68 20.00 0.00
CA ALA A 547 -5.62 20.99 -0.15
C ALA A 547 -4.96 21.01 -1.54
N ASP A 548 -5.32 20.08 -2.46
CA ASP A 548 -4.74 19.99 -3.81
C ASP A 548 -5.61 20.73 -4.82
N GLY A 549 -5.36 22.05 -4.97
CA GLY A 549 -6.06 22.89 -5.92
C GLY A 549 -5.83 22.47 -7.39
N GLY A 550 -4.65 21.93 -7.71
CA GLY A 550 -4.35 21.41 -9.06
C GLY A 550 -5.21 20.22 -9.44
N GLY A 551 -5.31 19.23 -8.54
CA GLY A 551 -6.16 18.06 -8.71
C GLY A 551 -7.64 18.43 -8.81
N GLN A 552 -8.12 19.37 -7.99
CA GLN A 552 -9.50 19.87 -8.07
C GLN A 552 -9.78 20.62 -9.38
N GLY A 553 -8.80 21.38 -9.89
CA GLY A 553 -8.89 22.04 -11.18
C GLY A 553 -9.02 21.06 -12.35
N LEU A 554 -8.31 19.93 -12.31
CA LEU A 554 -8.44 18.86 -13.30
C LEU A 554 -9.84 18.23 -13.29
N ILE A 555 -10.41 17.97 -12.13
CA ILE A 555 -11.79 17.46 -11.99
C ILE A 555 -12.77 18.45 -12.65
N LYS A 556 -12.69 19.72 -12.28
CA LYS A 556 -13.55 20.77 -12.85
C LYS A 556 -13.44 20.82 -14.36
N ARG A 557 -12.22 20.79 -14.90
CA ARG A 557 -11.98 20.82 -16.36
C ARG A 557 -12.61 19.64 -17.09
N ILE A 558 -12.50 18.43 -16.54
CA ILE A 558 -13.13 17.24 -17.14
C ILE A 558 -14.65 17.36 -17.14
N ILE A 559 -15.23 17.89 -16.06
CA ILE A 559 -16.67 18.10 -15.96
C ILE A 559 -17.15 19.15 -16.97
N GLU A 560 -16.42 20.25 -17.15
CA GLU A 560 -16.73 21.26 -18.18
C GLU A 560 -16.74 20.63 -19.58
N ILE A 561 -15.73 19.83 -19.92
CA ILE A 561 -15.63 19.14 -21.20
C ILE A 561 -16.78 18.14 -21.37
N SER A 562 -17.10 17.34 -20.33
CA SER A 562 -18.19 16.36 -20.38
C SER A 562 -19.57 16.96 -20.67
N ARG A 563 -19.73 18.26 -20.43
CA ARG A 563 -20.97 19.03 -20.70
C ARG A 563 -21.02 19.64 -22.07
N MET A 564 -19.96 19.65 -22.86
CA MET A 564 -19.95 20.14 -24.23
C MET A 564 -20.84 19.25 -25.09
N PRO A 565 -21.62 19.82 -26.07
CA PRO A 565 -22.59 19.06 -26.85
C PRO A 565 -22.02 17.80 -27.53
N GLN A 566 -20.79 17.86 -28.04
CA GLN A 566 -20.15 16.75 -28.73
C GLN A 566 -19.67 15.65 -27.78
N PHE A 567 -19.47 15.95 -26.48
CA PHE A 567 -18.96 14.99 -25.51
C PHE A 567 -20.02 14.45 -24.54
N LEU A 568 -21.23 14.99 -24.62
CA LEU A 568 -22.33 14.62 -23.72
C LEU A 568 -22.67 13.14 -23.85
N GLY A 569 -22.54 12.38 -22.74
CA GLY A 569 -22.73 10.93 -22.70
C GLY A 569 -21.55 10.10 -23.24
N LYS A 570 -20.51 10.76 -23.77
CA LYS A 570 -19.27 10.12 -24.27
C LYS A 570 -18.12 10.24 -23.27
N ILE A 571 -18.00 11.42 -22.66
CA ILE A 571 -17.07 11.67 -21.55
C ILE A 571 -17.90 11.84 -20.29
N ILE A 572 -17.68 10.99 -19.29
CA ILE A 572 -18.51 10.92 -18.08
C ILE A 572 -17.61 11.00 -16.87
N PHE A 573 -17.91 11.91 -15.94
CA PHE A 573 -17.27 11.96 -14.62
C PHE A 573 -18.23 11.40 -13.57
N LEU A 574 -17.75 10.42 -12.80
CA LEU A 574 -18.50 9.76 -11.75
C LEU A 574 -18.05 10.27 -10.38
N GLU A 575 -19.00 10.73 -9.58
CA GLU A 575 -18.74 11.27 -8.24
C GLU A 575 -18.38 10.17 -7.24
N ASN A 576 -17.63 10.56 -6.22
CA ASN A 576 -17.41 9.81 -4.99
C ASN A 576 -16.80 8.42 -5.21
N TYR A 577 -15.63 8.38 -5.83
CA TYR A 577 -14.87 7.14 -6.01
C TYR A 577 -14.62 6.45 -4.68
N ASP A 578 -15.23 5.30 -4.49
CA ASP A 578 -15.12 4.41 -3.33
C ASP A 578 -14.92 2.96 -3.76
N MET A 579 -14.82 2.03 -2.82
CA MET A 579 -14.61 0.60 -3.12
C MET A 579 -15.79 -0.03 -3.88
N ARG A 580 -17.01 0.48 -3.71
CA ARG A 580 -18.21 -0.02 -4.41
C ARG A 580 -18.14 0.34 -5.89
N LEU A 581 -17.92 1.63 -6.19
CA LEU A 581 -17.76 2.11 -7.56
C LEU A 581 -16.53 1.49 -8.21
N ALA A 582 -15.41 1.38 -7.47
CA ALA A 582 -14.20 0.74 -7.96
C ALA A 582 -14.46 -0.70 -8.43
N LYS A 583 -15.13 -1.54 -7.64
CA LYS A 583 -15.48 -2.93 -8.02
C LYS A 583 -16.31 -2.99 -9.30
N ARG A 584 -17.24 -2.07 -9.50
CA ARG A 584 -18.07 -1.99 -10.71
C ARG A 584 -17.24 -1.61 -11.93
N LEU A 585 -16.40 -0.59 -11.80
CA LEU A 585 -15.56 -0.09 -12.90
C LEU A 585 -14.52 -1.12 -13.34
N ILE A 586 -13.71 -1.64 -12.41
CA ILE A 586 -12.63 -2.58 -12.73
C ILE A 586 -13.12 -3.93 -13.27
N SER A 587 -14.40 -4.26 -13.08
CA SER A 587 -14.99 -5.46 -13.65
C SER A 587 -15.83 -5.18 -14.90
N GLY A 588 -16.31 -3.95 -15.09
CA GLY A 588 -17.32 -3.63 -16.11
C GLY A 588 -16.79 -2.88 -17.33
N VAL A 589 -15.69 -2.11 -17.24
CA VAL A 589 -15.07 -1.46 -18.40
C VAL A 589 -14.31 -2.45 -19.28
N ASP A 590 -13.96 -2.08 -20.51
CA ASP A 590 -13.16 -2.93 -21.39
C ASP A 590 -11.66 -2.69 -21.24
N ILE A 591 -11.30 -1.42 -21.02
CA ILE A 591 -9.92 -0.98 -20.83
C ILE A 591 -9.80 -0.18 -19.54
N TRP A 592 -8.71 -0.40 -18.84
CA TRP A 592 -8.29 0.40 -17.70
C TRP A 592 -7.08 1.24 -18.07
N LEU A 593 -7.26 2.57 -18.10
CA LEU A 593 -6.27 3.53 -18.53
C LEU A 593 -5.50 4.12 -17.35
N ASN A 594 -4.16 4.13 -17.43
CA ASN A 594 -3.27 4.77 -16.46
C ASN A 594 -2.19 5.59 -17.18
N THR A 595 -2.06 6.86 -16.81
CA THR A 595 -1.18 7.81 -17.49
C THR A 595 -0.23 8.56 -16.53
N PRO A 596 0.40 7.89 -15.54
CA PRO A 596 1.27 8.60 -14.61
C PRO A 596 2.50 9.21 -15.29
N THR A 597 3.05 10.26 -14.69
CA THR A 597 4.39 10.74 -15.03
C THR A 597 5.41 9.75 -14.49
N ARG A 598 6.18 9.12 -15.35
CA ARG A 598 7.23 8.17 -14.95
C ARG A 598 8.42 8.92 -14.32
N PRO A 599 9.03 8.45 -13.22
CA PRO A 599 8.74 7.24 -12.44
C PRO A 599 7.94 7.52 -11.15
N LEU A 600 6.91 8.36 -11.20
CA LEU A 600 6.20 8.86 -10.01
C LEU A 600 5.09 7.94 -9.51
N GLU A 601 4.77 6.85 -10.21
CA GLU A 601 3.85 5.83 -9.71
C GLU A 601 4.66 4.73 -9.00
N ALA A 602 4.61 4.68 -7.69
CA ALA A 602 5.38 3.71 -6.90
C ALA A 602 5.03 2.25 -7.25
N SER A 603 3.76 1.94 -7.37
CA SER A 603 3.28 0.64 -7.85
C SER A 603 2.02 0.82 -8.71
N GLY A 604 0.94 1.34 -8.16
CA GLY A 604 -0.41 1.18 -8.67
C GLY A 604 -0.93 -0.25 -8.39
N THR A 605 -2.23 -0.41 -8.28
CA THR A 605 -2.88 -1.73 -8.09
C THR A 605 -4.20 -1.84 -8.84
N SER A 606 -4.72 -0.74 -9.38
CA SER A 606 -6.04 -0.73 -10.05
C SER A 606 -6.05 -1.54 -11.34
N GLY A 607 -4.97 -1.50 -12.12
CA GLY A 607 -4.81 -2.32 -13.32
C GLY A 607 -4.72 -3.82 -13.00
N GLU A 608 -4.09 -4.20 -11.88
CA GLU A 608 -4.04 -5.59 -11.40
C GLU A 608 -5.45 -6.12 -11.08
N LYS A 609 -6.28 -5.31 -10.41
CA LYS A 609 -7.69 -5.62 -10.14
C LYS A 609 -8.52 -5.77 -11.42
N ALA A 610 -8.28 -4.90 -12.39
CA ALA A 610 -8.97 -4.93 -13.68
C ALA A 610 -8.68 -6.22 -14.45
N GLN A 611 -7.42 -6.63 -14.52
CA GLN A 611 -7.00 -7.82 -15.29
C GLN A 611 -7.65 -9.12 -14.82
N MET A 612 -7.78 -9.35 -13.51
CA MET A 612 -8.44 -10.57 -13.00
C MET A 612 -9.94 -10.63 -13.34
N ASN A 613 -10.50 -9.54 -13.86
CA ASN A 613 -11.86 -9.45 -14.37
C ASN A 613 -11.93 -9.44 -15.91
N GLY A 614 -10.82 -9.70 -16.59
CA GLY A 614 -10.74 -9.68 -18.05
C GLY A 614 -10.83 -8.28 -18.65
N VAL A 615 -10.54 -7.24 -17.86
CA VAL A 615 -10.39 -5.85 -18.33
C VAL A 615 -8.92 -5.65 -18.72
N LEU A 616 -8.66 -5.09 -19.89
CA LEU A 616 -7.31 -4.95 -20.40
C LEU A 616 -6.63 -3.67 -19.91
N ASN A 617 -5.38 -3.77 -19.47
CA ASN A 617 -4.62 -2.62 -18.99
C ASN A 617 -3.94 -1.87 -20.13
N PHE A 618 -4.09 -0.54 -20.13
CA PHE A 618 -3.42 0.38 -21.02
C PHE A 618 -2.73 1.47 -20.18
N SER A 619 -1.41 1.43 -20.11
CA SER A 619 -0.67 2.26 -19.16
C SER A 619 0.71 2.65 -19.66
N VAL A 620 1.22 3.75 -19.11
CA VAL A 620 2.65 4.06 -19.10
C VAL A 620 3.41 2.92 -18.40
N LEU A 621 4.62 2.61 -18.86
CA LEU A 621 5.52 1.61 -18.24
C LEU A 621 6.12 2.17 -16.92
N ASP A 622 5.28 2.28 -15.90
CA ASP A 622 5.62 2.76 -14.57
C ASP A 622 5.06 1.82 -13.49
N GLY A 623 5.58 1.88 -12.28
CA GLY A 623 5.16 1.03 -11.19
C GLY A 623 5.12 -0.45 -11.56
N TRP A 624 4.05 -1.15 -11.19
CA TRP A 624 3.87 -2.58 -11.44
C TRP A 624 3.85 -2.95 -12.94
N TRP A 625 3.35 -2.03 -13.83
CA TRP A 625 3.25 -2.32 -15.26
C TRP A 625 4.59 -2.41 -15.97
N LYS A 626 5.64 -1.82 -15.38
CA LYS A 626 7.02 -2.00 -15.84
C LYS A 626 7.47 -3.47 -15.79
N GLU A 627 6.98 -4.21 -14.82
CA GLU A 627 7.26 -5.64 -14.64
C GLU A 627 6.18 -6.52 -15.25
N GLY A 628 4.92 -6.04 -15.20
CA GLY A 628 3.73 -6.80 -15.55
C GLY A 628 3.45 -6.86 -17.05
N TYR A 629 3.92 -5.89 -17.82
CA TYR A 629 3.62 -5.82 -19.24
C TYR A 629 4.14 -7.04 -20.00
N VAL A 630 3.24 -7.68 -20.74
CA VAL A 630 3.50 -8.76 -21.68
C VAL A 630 2.86 -8.40 -23.01
N GLU A 631 3.60 -8.48 -24.09
CA GLU A 631 3.10 -8.23 -25.44
C GLU A 631 1.91 -9.13 -25.75
N GLY A 632 0.85 -8.55 -26.33
CA GLY A 632 -0.40 -9.25 -26.60
C GLY A 632 -1.27 -9.55 -25.38
N ALA A 633 -0.98 -8.94 -24.21
CA ALA A 633 -1.76 -9.07 -22.98
C ALA A 633 -2.27 -7.72 -22.43
N GLY A 634 -2.21 -6.68 -23.22
CA GLY A 634 -2.55 -5.30 -22.90
C GLY A 634 -1.68 -4.35 -23.69
N TRP A 635 -1.71 -3.07 -23.36
CA TRP A 635 -0.96 -2.04 -24.07
C TRP A 635 -0.09 -1.21 -23.14
N ALA A 636 1.06 -0.80 -23.65
CA ALA A 636 2.01 0.03 -22.94
C ALA A 636 2.50 1.16 -23.85
N LEU A 637 2.67 2.35 -23.29
CA LEU A 637 3.42 3.42 -23.92
C LEU A 637 4.91 3.01 -23.84
N THR A 638 5.49 2.62 -24.98
CA THR A 638 6.80 1.97 -25.05
C THR A 638 7.99 2.91 -25.01
N ASP A 639 7.81 4.22 -25.16
CA ASP A 639 8.91 5.17 -24.97
C ASP A 639 9.36 5.15 -23.49
N LYS A 640 10.59 4.68 -23.29
CA LYS A 640 11.21 4.53 -21.96
C LYS A 640 11.97 5.78 -21.52
N ARG A 641 12.07 6.78 -22.40
CA ARG A 641 12.78 8.03 -22.10
C ARG A 641 11.96 8.92 -21.19
N THR A 642 12.62 9.57 -20.29
CA THR A 642 12.08 10.69 -19.49
C THR A 642 12.63 11.97 -20.06
N TYR A 643 11.76 12.94 -20.33
CA TYR A 643 12.16 14.23 -20.84
C TYR A 643 12.19 15.23 -19.68
N GLU A 644 13.18 16.13 -19.69
CA GLU A 644 13.26 17.20 -18.68
C GLU A 644 12.07 18.18 -18.79
N ASN A 645 11.55 18.37 -20.03
CA ASN A 645 10.38 19.21 -20.26
C ASN A 645 9.08 18.38 -20.16
N GLN A 646 8.35 18.55 -19.08
CA GLN A 646 7.08 17.84 -18.82
C GLN A 646 6.03 18.09 -19.89
N ALA A 647 5.90 19.32 -20.40
CA ALA A 647 4.92 19.65 -21.44
C ALA A 647 5.23 18.91 -22.75
N HIS A 648 6.49 18.76 -23.10
CA HIS A 648 6.92 17.96 -24.26
C HIS A 648 6.62 16.46 -24.05
N GLN A 649 6.89 15.94 -22.87
CA GLN A 649 6.53 14.56 -22.50
C GLN A 649 5.02 14.33 -22.61
N ASP A 650 4.21 15.27 -22.11
CA ASP A 650 2.74 15.17 -22.16
C ASP A 650 2.21 15.17 -23.58
N GLN A 651 2.78 15.99 -24.46
CA GLN A 651 2.42 16.02 -25.88
C GLN A 651 2.72 14.69 -26.58
N LEU A 652 3.89 14.13 -26.35
CA LEU A 652 4.31 12.85 -26.94
C LEU A 652 3.46 11.69 -26.44
N ASP A 653 3.21 11.64 -25.12
CA ASP A 653 2.41 10.58 -24.52
C ASP A 653 0.95 10.66 -24.97
N ALA A 654 0.37 11.87 -25.04
CA ALA A 654 -0.98 12.07 -25.56
C ALA A 654 -1.10 11.63 -27.03
N ALA A 655 -0.15 12.04 -27.87
CA ALA A 655 -0.12 11.64 -29.28
C ALA A 655 0.02 10.11 -29.44
N THR A 656 0.82 9.46 -28.60
CA THR A 656 0.98 8.01 -28.58
C THR A 656 -0.31 7.30 -28.14
N ILE A 657 -0.99 7.80 -27.11
CA ILE A 657 -2.28 7.26 -26.66
C ILE A 657 -3.29 7.29 -27.80
N TYR A 658 -3.44 8.45 -28.47
CA TYR A 658 -4.35 8.58 -29.61
C TYR A 658 -3.99 7.63 -30.76
N GLN A 659 -2.71 7.56 -31.13
CA GLN A 659 -2.25 6.68 -32.19
C GLN A 659 -2.59 5.21 -31.88
N MET A 660 -2.36 4.73 -30.66
CA MET A 660 -2.67 3.37 -30.26
C MET A 660 -4.18 3.11 -30.22
N LEU A 661 -4.97 4.07 -29.73
CA LEU A 661 -6.43 3.95 -29.74
C LEU A 661 -6.98 3.86 -31.16
N GLU A 662 -6.56 4.74 -32.05
CA GLU A 662 -7.06 4.84 -33.44
C GLU A 662 -6.65 3.65 -34.31
N ASN A 663 -5.41 3.19 -34.20
CA ASN A 663 -4.84 2.24 -35.13
C ASN A 663 -4.77 0.78 -34.62
N GLU A 664 -4.86 0.57 -33.32
CA GLU A 664 -4.70 -0.76 -32.73
C GLU A 664 -5.93 -1.17 -31.91
N ILE A 665 -6.24 -0.42 -30.84
CA ILE A 665 -7.16 -0.83 -29.79
C ILE A 665 -8.61 -0.84 -30.27
N ILE A 666 -9.09 0.29 -30.80
CA ILE A 666 -10.46 0.43 -31.31
C ILE A 666 -10.71 -0.51 -32.51
N PRO A 667 -9.83 -0.58 -33.54
CA PRO A 667 -9.99 -1.54 -34.62
C PRO A 667 -10.07 -2.98 -34.13
N MET A 668 -9.23 -3.40 -33.18
CA MET A 668 -9.23 -4.77 -32.65
C MET A 668 -10.56 -5.10 -31.93
N TYR A 669 -11.09 -4.19 -31.11
CA TYR A 669 -12.34 -4.40 -30.40
C TYR A 669 -13.52 -4.60 -31.35
N TYR A 670 -13.58 -3.79 -32.42
CA TYR A 670 -14.68 -3.80 -33.40
C TYR A 670 -14.48 -4.80 -34.56
N ALA A 671 -13.39 -5.52 -34.65
CA ALA A 671 -13.19 -6.62 -35.60
C ALA A 671 -13.97 -7.88 -35.17
N LYS A 672 -15.32 -7.73 -35.05
CA LYS A 672 -16.22 -8.77 -34.57
C LYS A 672 -16.48 -9.84 -35.63
N ASN A 673 -16.46 -11.10 -35.21
CA ASN A 673 -16.87 -12.23 -36.03
C ASN A 673 -18.41 -12.37 -36.12
N SER A 674 -18.90 -13.42 -36.79
CA SER A 674 -20.34 -13.68 -36.93
C SER A 674 -21.06 -13.97 -35.59
N LYS A 675 -20.31 -14.25 -34.50
CA LYS A 675 -20.85 -14.48 -33.15
C LYS A 675 -20.86 -13.19 -32.31
N GLY A 676 -20.43 -12.05 -32.87
CA GLY A 676 -20.54 -10.73 -32.26
C GLY A 676 -19.38 -10.34 -31.30
N TYR A 677 -18.26 -11.06 -31.31
CA TYR A 677 -17.05 -10.68 -30.55
C TYR A 677 -15.79 -10.72 -31.41
N SER A 678 -14.73 -10.04 -30.97
CA SER A 678 -13.42 -10.06 -31.62
C SER A 678 -12.57 -11.21 -31.06
N PRO A 679 -12.17 -12.21 -31.88
CA PRO A 679 -11.29 -13.29 -31.41
C PRO A 679 -9.93 -12.77 -30.90
N ALA A 680 -9.36 -11.75 -31.56
CA ALA A 680 -8.11 -11.14 -31.12
C ALA A 680 -8.23 -10.49 -29.75
N TRP A 681 -9.37 -9.84 -29.47
CA TRP A 681 -9.67 -9.27 -28.15
C TRP A 681 -9.74 -10.34 -27.07
N ILE A 682 -10.46 -11.43 -27.33
CA ILE A 682 -10.56 -12.55 -26.40
C ILE A 682 -9.19 -13.20 -26.15
N GLN A 683 -8.37 -13.34 -27.18
CA GLN A 683 -7.02 -13.87 -27.02
C GLN A 683 -6.15 -12.96 -26.14
N THR A 684 -6.29 -11.65 -26.30
CA THR A 684 -5.61 -10.66 -25.43
C THR A 684 -6.08 -10.80 -23.96
N ILE A 685 -7.37 -11.01 -23.73
CA ILE A 685 -7.90 -11.30 -22.39
C ILE A 685 -7.29 -12.59 -21.82
N LYS A 686 -7.26 -13.68 -22.59
CA LYS A 686 -6.67 -14.94 -22.16
C LYS A 686 -5.20 -14.76 -21.76
N ASN A 687 -4.41 -14.07 -22.59
CA ASN A 687 -3.02 -13.76 -22.29
C ASN A 687 -2.87 -12.91 -21.01
N SER A 688 -3.71 -11.90 -20.86
CA SER A 688 -3.70 -11.02 -19.67
C SER A 688 -3.98 -11.79 -18.40
N VAL A 689 -5.07 -12.56 -18.38
CA VAL A 689 -5.49 -13.32 -17.19
C VAL A 689 -4.44 -14.40 -16.84
N THR A 690 -3.95 -15.16 -17.80
CA THR A 690 -3.09 -16.32 -17.49
C THR A 690 -1.62 -15.97 -17.25
N LYS A 691 -1.09 -14.94 -17.93
CA LYS A 691 0.33 -14.60 -17.84
C LYS A 691 0.63 -13.52 -16.79
N ILE A 692 -0.35 -12.70 -16.45
CA ILE A 692 -0.14 -11.52 -15.58
C ILE A 692 -0.82 -11.67 -14.22
N THR A 693 -2.11 -12.04 -14.17
CA THR A 693 -2.86 -12.10 -12.91
C THR A 693 -2.16 -12.89 -11.79
N PRO A 694 -1.61 -14.11 -12.03
CA PRO A 694 -0.96 -14.89 -10.96
C PRO A 694 0.23 -14.18 -10.29
N ARG A 695 0.89 -13.30 -11.01
CA ARG A 695 2.08 -12.57 -10.57
C ARG A 695 1.77 -11.39 -9.66
N PHE A 696 0.51 -10.91 -9.64
CA PHE A 696 0.09 -9.69 -8.96
C PHE A 696 -1.07 -9.92 -7.98
N THR A 697 -1.10 -11.09 -7.35
CA THR A 697 -1.98 -11.39 -6.22
C THR A 697 -1.32 -11.05 -4.88
N THR A 698 -2.12 -10.73 -3.86
CA THR A 698 -1.59 -10.59 -2.49
C THR A 698 -1.00 -11.89 -1.95
N LYS A 699 -1.40 -13.05 -2.49
CA LYS A 699 -0.78 -14.35 -2.15
C LYS A 699 0.71 -14.37 -2.54
N ARG A 700 1.04 -14.02 -3.79
CA ARG A 700 2.43 -13.91 -4.25
C ARG A 700 3.19 -12.85 -3.43
N MET A 701 2.57 -11.68 -3.21
CA MET A 701 3.15 -10.61 -2.40
C MET A 701 3.46 -11.08 -0.97
N MET A 702 2.55 -11.82 -0.34
CA MET A 702 2.73 -12.40 1.00
C MET A 702 3.91 -13.39 1.01
N ASP A 703 3.99 -14.27 0.01
CA ASP A 703 5.08 -15.24 -0.10
C ASP A 703 6.44 -14.52 -0.25
N ASP A 704 6.51 -13.47 -1.07
CA ASP A 704 7.72 -12.65 -1.23
C ASP A 704 8.14 -11.99 0.10
N TYR A 705 7.19 -11.44 0.88
CA TYR A 705 7.50 -10.88 2.20
C TYR A 705 8.05 -11.93 3.16
N PHE A 706 7.49 -13.15 3.17
CA PHE A 706 8.01 -14.24 3.99
C PHE A 706 9.40 -14.67 3.55
N GLU A 707 9.61 -14.85 2.23
CA GLU A 707 10.88 -15.30 1.68
C GLU A 707 12.00 -14.27 1.85
N LYS A 708 11.72 -13.02 1.47
CA LYS A 708 12.73 -11.95 1.45
C LYS A 708 13.02 -11.36 2.83
N PHE A 709 12.00 -11.27 3.72
CA PHE A 709 12.11 -10.47 4.93
C PHE A 709 11.69 -11.20 6.22
N TYR A 710 10.45 -11.65 6.35
CA TYR A 710 9.92 -12.10 7.64
C TYR A 710 10.70 -13.28 8.23
N ASN A 711 11.05 -14.28 7.42
CA ASN A 711 11.79 -15.44 7.90
C ASN A 711 13.19 -15.08 8.43
N LYS A 712 13.90 -14.18 7.77
CA LYS A 712 15.24 -13.75 8.21
C LYS A 712 15.17 -12.83 9.41
N LEU A 713 14.21 -11.89 9.44
CA LEU A 713 14.02 -11.00 10.59
C LEU A 713 13.65 -11.77 11.86
N ALA A 714 12.73 -12.74 11.77
CA ALA A 714 12.35 -13.55 12.90
C ALA A 714 13.53 -14.38 13.44
N LYS A 715 14.34 -14.97 12.56
CA LYS A 715 15.57 -15.68 12.96
C LYS A 715 16.56 -14.73 13.64
N ARG A 716 16.74 -13.55 13.10
CA ARG A 716 17.63 -12.53 13.66
C ARG A 716 17.14 -12.05 15.02
N HIS A 717 15.84 -11.76 15.14
CA HIS A 717 15.23 -11.36 16.42
C HIS A 717 15.41 -12.44 17.51
N ALA A 718 15.15 -13.69 17.17
CA ALA A 718 15.36 -14.81 18.10
C ALA A 718 16.83 -14.95 18.50
N LEU A 719 17.78 -14.79 17.56
CA LEU A 719 19.21 -14.83 17.82
C LEU A 719 19.66 -13.73 18.79
N LEU A 720 19.24 -12.49 18.56
CA LEU A 720 19.63 -11.36 19.40
C LEU A 720 18.93 -11.35 20.77
N GLY A 721 17.74 -11.93 20.87
CA GLY A 721 16.98 -12.05 22.13
C GLY A 721 17.44 -13.20 23.02
N ALA A 722 18.23 -14.14 22.51
CA ALA A 722 18.68 -15.30 23.25
C ALA A 722 19.74 -14.94 24.33
N ASP A 723 19.87 -15.80 25.34
CA ASP A 723 20.91 -15.74 26.37
C ASP A 723 21.08 -14.36 27.03
N ASN A 724 19.95 -13.72 27.39
CA ASN A 724 19.93 -12.37 27.96
C ASN A 724 20.63 -11.36 27.06
N TYR A 725 20.28 -11.39 25.75
CA TYR A 725 20.79 -10.47 24.72
C TYR A 725 22.30 -10.53 24.50
N LYS A 726 22.93 -11.68 24.73
CA LYS A 726 24.40 -11.83 24.68
C LYS A 726 24.97 -11.35 23.34
N ILE A 727 24.44 -11.86 22.23
CA ILE A 727 24.94 -11.50 20.87
C ILE A 727 24.72 -10.03 20.55
N ALA A 728 23.57 -9.45 20.95
CA ALA A 728 23.31 -8.03 20.77
C ALA A 728 24.34 -7.16 21.51
N LYS A 729 24.69 -7.53 22.74
CA LYS A 729 25.74 -6.87 23.52
C LYS A 729 27.12 -6.99 22.85
N GLU A 730 27.50 -8.17 22.39
CA GLU A 730 28.75 -8.42 21.67
C GLU A 730 28.86 -7.57 20.38
N ILE A 731 27.79 -7.44 19.60
CA ILE A 731 27.74 -6.61 18.39
C ILE A 731 27.90 -5.13 18.75
N VAL A 732 27.23 -4.65 19.78
CA VAL A 732 27.34 -3.25 20.22
C VAL A 732 28.75 -2.94 20.71
N ASP A 733 29.33 -3.79 21.53
CA ASP A 733 30.71 -3.64 22.00
C ASP A 733 31.69 -3.60 20.82
N TRP A 734 31.51 -4.48 19.83
CA TRP A 734 32.31 -4.49 18.62
C TRP A 734 32.12 -3.20 17.79
N LYS A 735 30.89 -2.73 17.59
CA LYS A 735 30.59 -1.47 16.86
C LYS A 735 31.24 -0.28 17.57
N GLN A 736 31.15 -0.19 18.90
CA GLN A 736 31.74 0.89 19.68
C GLN A 736 33.27 0.88 19.60
N ASN A 737 33.89 -0.29 19.67
CA ASN A 737 35.32 -0.43 19.50
C ASN A 737 35.77 -0.03 18.10
N MET A 738 35.03 -0.40 17.07
CA MET A 738 35.31 -0.01 15.68
C MET A 738 35.22 1.50 15.51
N VAL A 739 34.18 2.15 16.00
CA VAL A 739 33.99 3.61 15.92
C VAL A 739 35.13 4.33 16.63
N ALA A 740 35.56 3.87 17.82
CA ALA A 740 36.62 4.50 18.59
C ALA A 740 37.98 4.47 17.88
N HIS A 741 38.23 3.52 17.00
CA HIS A 741 39.50 3.33 16.33
C HIS A 741 39.47 3.64 14.83
N TRP A 742 38.29 3.86 14.24
CA TRP A 742 38.11 3.99 12.78
C TRP A 742 38.98 5.03 12.13
N ASP A 743 39.06 6.24 12.72
CA ASP A 743 39.83 7.35 12.20
C ASP A 743 41.34 7.21 12.44
N SER A 744 41.75 6.33 13.36
CA SER A 744 43.15 6.06 13.63
C SER A 744 43.81 5.05 12.71
N ILE A 745 43.00 4.29 11.93
CA ILE A 745 43.51 3.33 10.96
C ILE A 745 44.32 4.06 9.86
N GLU A 746 45.55 3.64 9.64
CA GLU A 746 46.43 4.23 8.61
C GLU A 746 46.55 3.31 7.40
N VAL A 747 46.50 3.91 6.19
CA VAL A 747 46.84 3.21 4.95
C VAL A 747 48.34 3.33 4.75
N VAL A 748 49.07 2.26 4.96
CA VAL A 748 50.51 2.23 4.82
C VAL A 748 50.91 2.19 3.36
N SER A 749 50.25 1.36 2.58
CA SER A 749 50.44 1.30 1.13
C SER A 749 49.20 0.87 0.40
N SER A 750 49.01 1.33 -0.83
CA SER A 750 47.99 0.89 -1.75
C SER A 750 48.55 0.78 -3.17
N ILE A 751 48.39 -0.36 -3.80
CA ILE A 751 48.92 -0.69 -5.11
C ILE A 751 47.78 -1.16 -6.01
N PHE A 752 47.70 -0.52 -7.19
CA PHE A 752 46.90 -1.00 -8.32
C PHE A 752 47.73 -0.85 -9.58
N GLU A 753 48.29 -1.97 -10.04
CA GLU A 753 49.23 -1.96 -11.16
C GLU A 753 48.88 -3.04 -12.16
N PRO A 754 48.74 -2.69 -13.46
CA PRO A 754 48.67 -3.69 -14.52
C PRO A 754 49.99 -4.49 -14.59
N THR A 755 49.88 -5.79 -14.73
CA THR A 755 51.02 -6.69 -14.83
C THR A 755 51.81 -6.50 -16.11
N GLU A 756 51.17 -5.91 -17.15
CA GLU A 756 51.77 -5.62 -18.46
C GLU A 756 51.26 -4.26 -18.99
N LEU A 757 52.12 -3.51 -19.64
CA LEU A 757 51.81 -2.23 -20.31
C LEU A 757 52.11 -2.31 -21.79
N PRO A 758 51.21 -1.86 -22.71
CA PRO A 758 49.89 -1.28 -22.38
C PRO A 758 48.93 -2.34 -21.82
N ALA A 759 48.02 -1.86 -20.94
CA ALA A 759 47.00 -2.74 -20.39
C ALA A 759 46.01 -3.20 -21.48
N ASN A 760 45.84 -4.47 -21.64
CA ASN A 760 44.99 -5.07 -22.65
C ASN A 760 43.86 -5.87 -22.04
N VAL A 761 42.77 -6.05 -22.77
CA VAL A 761 41.68 -6.97 -22.37
C VAL A 761 42.22 -8.38 -22.15
N GLY A 762 41.85 -8.99 -21.04
CA GLY A 762 42.37 -10.30 -20.60
C GLY A 762 43.64 -10.19 -19.74
N GLY A 763 44.29 -9.02 -19.68
CA GLY A 763 45.43 -8.75 -18.80
C GLY A 763 44.97 -8.73 -17.30
N LYS A 764 45.96 -8.82 -16.46
CA LYS A 764 45.73 -8.79 -14.99
C LYS A 764 46.30 -7.52 -14.37
N CYS A 765 45.72 -7.07 -13.29
CA CYS A 765 46.24 -6.06 -12.40
C CYS A 765 46.51 -6.67 -11.03
N LYS A 766 47.66 -6.37 -10.45
CA LYS A 766 47.93 -6.68 -9.04
C LYS A 766 47.30 -5.57 -8.18
N VAL A 767 46.48 -6.00 -7.19
CA VAL A 767 45.88 -5.07 -6.22
C VAL A 767 46.36 -5.49 -4.84
N ALA A 768 46.96 -4.57 -4.09
CA ALA A 768 47.42 -4.84 -2.72
C ALA A 768 47.25 -3.62 -1.84
N VAL A 769 46.84 -3.83 -0.62
CA VAL A 769 46.65 -2.78 0.41
C VAL A 769 47.24 -3.26 1.73
N GLU A 770 48.03 -2.40 2.37
CA GLU A 770 48.49 -2.59 3.73
C GLU A 770 47.87 -1.54 4.63
N LEU A 771 47.21 -1.99 5.69
CA LEU A 771 46.59 -1.17 6.71
C LEU A 771 47.32 -1.37 8.06
N ASP A 772 47.58 -0.30 8.80
CA ASP A 772 47.95 -0.35 10.20
C ASP A 772 46.76 0.03 11.06
N THR A 773 46.29 -0.88 11.84
CA THR A 773 45.04 -0.75 12.64
C THR A 773 45.23 0.07 13.93
N LYS A 774 46.46 0.46 14.29
CA LYS A 774 46.80 1.34 15.42
C LYS A 774 46.14 0.93 16.77
N GLY A 775 46.05 -0.33 17.02
CA GLY A 775 45.52 -0.85 18.28
C GLY A 775 44.09 -1.40 18.22
N LEU A 776 43.44 -1.35 17.09
CA LEU A 776 42.25 -2.15 16.85
C LEU A 776 42.67 -3.62 16.78
N ASN A 777 42.45 -4.38 17.87
CA ASN A 777 42.82 -5.77 17.97
C ASN A 777 41.87 -6.73 17.24
N ASP A 778 41.31 -6.26 16.14
CA ASP A 778 40.30 -6.99 15.37
C ASP A 778 40.72 -7.09 13.89
N LYS A 779 40.56 -8.27 13.32
CA LYS A 779 40.71 -8.53 11.90
C LYS A 779 39.44 -8.20 11.11
N GLY A 780 38.47 -7.57 11.76
CA GLY A 780 37.15 -7.26 11.24
C GLY A 780 37.13 -6.07 10.27
N LEU A 781 38.13 -6.00 9.38
CA LEU A 781 38.18 -5.05 8.26
C LEU A 781 38.10 -5.79 6.93
N GLY A 782 37.39 -5.20 5.98
CA GLY A 782 37.41 -5.60 4.59
C GLY A 782 38.00 -4.50 3.72
N VAL A 783 38.66 -4.90 2.64
CA VAL A 783 39.13 -3.98 1.58
C VAL A 783 38.56 -4.47 0.25
N GLU A 784 38.14 -3.55 -0.61
CA GLU A 784 37.61 -3.88 -1.90
C GLU A 784 38.04 -2.89 -2.98
N LEU A 785 38.18 -3.43 -4.19
CA LEU A 785 38.38 -2.68 -5.42
C LEU A 785 37.01 -2.37 -6.00
N VAL A 786 36.78 -1.12 -6.32
CA VAL A 786 35.57 -0.65 -7.02
C VAL A 786 35.95 -0.22 -8.43
N ALA A 787 35.34 -0.82 -9.42
CA ALA A 787 35.53 -0.50 -10.83
C ALA A 787 34.29 0.23 -11.39
N ILE A 788 34.52 1.35 -12.05
CA ILE A 788 33.48 2.17 -12.69
C ILE A 788 33.77 2.24 -14.18
N ARG A 789 32.76 2.03 -15.00
CA ARG A 789 32.82 2.22 -16.43
C ARG A 789 32.52 3.68 -16.77
N THR A 790 33.46 4.38 -17.38
CA THR A 790 33.27 5.77 -17.81
C THR A 790 32.40 5.82 -19.07
N SER A 791 31.31 6.57 -19.00
CA SER A 791 30.42 6.84 -20.14
C SER A 791 30.78 8.16 -20.80
N THR A 792 30.67 8.26 -22.14
CA THR A 792 30.82 9.52 -22.91
C THR A 792 29.81 10.61 -22.51
N HIS A 793 28.83 10.30 -21.65
CA HIS A 793 27.76 11.22 -21.22
C HIS A 793 27.76 11.52 -19.72
N ASN A 794 28.90 11.49 -19.05
CA ASN A 794 29.07 11.76 -17.60
C ASN A 794 28.23 10.88 -16.63
N ASN A 795 27.71 9.77 -17.08
CA ASN A 795 27.04 8.78 -16.24
C ASN A 795 27.98 7.60 -15.98
N ASP A 796 28.94 7.80 -15.08
CA ASP A 796 29.79 6.74 -14.57
C ASP A 796 28.90 5.71 -13.85
N LYS A 797 28.95 4.43 -14.28
CA LYS A 797 28.17 3.34 -13.65
C LYS A 797 29.10 2.40 -12.93
N LEU A 798 28.66 1.98 -11.76
CA LEU A 798 29.30 0.87 -11.05
C LEU A 798 29.35 -0.34 -11.97
N TYR A 799 30.55 -0.87 -12.17
CA TYR A 799 30.75 -2.03 -12.99
C TYR A 799 30.92 -3.29 -12.12
N GLU A 800 31.83 -3.24 -11.16
CA GLU A 800 32.14 -4.36 -10.28
C GLU A 800 32.71 -3.86 -8.95
N VAL A 801 32.40 -4.59 -7.89
CA VAL A 801 33.04 -4.48 -6.59
C VAL A 801 33.69 -5.81 -6.28
N LYS A 802 35.03 -5.82 -6.19
CA LYS A 802 35.80 -7.01 -5.90
C LYS A 802 36.50 -6.93 -4.55
N GLN A 803 36.16 -7.87 -3.66
CA GLN A 803 36.77 -7.98 -2.35
C GLN A 803 38.21 -8.47 -2.48
N LEU A 804 39.12 -7.89 -1.70
CA LEU A 804 40.50 -8.35 -1.53
C LEU A 804 40.56 -9.38 -0.41
N ASP A 805 41.41 -10.37 -0.55
CA ASP A 805 41.64 -11.38 0.46
C ASP A 805 42.65 -10.89 1.50
N LEU A 806 42.37 -11.10 2.78
CA LEU A 806 43.35 -10.90 3.85
C LEU A 806 44.41 -12.02 3.80
N VAL A 807 45.54 -11.75 3.21
CA VAL A 807 46.62 -12.76 2.99
C VAL A 807 47.56 -12.89 4.17
N LYS A 808 47.71 -11.83 4.99
CA LYS A 808 48.65 -11.79 6.09
C LYS A 808 48.19 -10.79 7.17
N ALA A 809 48.48 -11.10 8.45
CA ALA A 809 48.31 -10.18 9.58
C ALA A 809 49.58 -10.26 10.46
N GLU A 810 50.25 -9.14 10.71
CA GLU A 810 51.48 -9.03 11.50
C GLU A 810 51.38 -7.88 12.50
N GLY A 811 51.19 -8.18 13.76
CA GLY A 811 50.93 -7.14 14.77
C GLY A 811 49.66 -6.35 14.43
N SER A 812 49.79 -5.03 14.30
CA SER A 812 48.71 -4.14 13.88
C SER A 812 48.52 -4.02 12.34
N HIS A 813 49.41 -4.71 11.58
CA HIS A 813 49.40 -4.61 10.12
C HIS A 813 48.56 -5.71 9.47
N LEU A 814 47.66 -5.32 8.58
CA LEU A 814 46.82 -6.23 7.79
C LEU A 814 47.15 -6.06 6.31
N PHE A 815 47.41 -7.15 5.62
CA PHE A 815 47.76 -7.18 4.20
C PHE A 815 46.65 -7.80 3.38
N PHE A 816 46.13 -7.04 2.43
CA PHE A 816 45.04 -7.48 1.53
C PHE A 816 45.55 -7.53 0.10
N GLU A 817 45.23 -8.61 -0.63
CA GLU A 817 45.63 -8.76 -2.02
C GLU A 817 44.48 -9.35 -2.87
N ALA A 818 44.49 -9.01 -4.17
CA ALA A 818 43.70 -9.64 -5.21
C ALA A 818 44.36 -9.51 -6.58
N ASP A 819 44.11 -10.47 -7.45
CA ASP A 819 44.33 -10.36 -8.88
C ASP A 819 43.02 -9.87 -9.53
N TYR A 820 43.09 -8.81 -10.29
CA TYR A 820 41.95 -8.26 -11.03
C TYR A 820 42.18 -8.43 -12.53
N ARG A 821 41.23 -9.07 -13.25
CA ARG A 821 41.29 -9.25 -14.69
C ARG A 821 40.54 -8.12 -15.39
N LEU A 822 41.16 -7.57 -16.43
CA LEU A 822 40.58 -6.53 -17.27
C LEU A 822 39.67 -7.16 -18.32
N ASP A 823 38.36 -7.15 -18.13
CA ASP A 823 37.43 -7.85 -19.00
C ASP A 823 36.91 -7.00 -20.18
N TYR A 824 37.09 -5.68 -20.14
CA TYR A 824 36.54 -4.77 -21.16
C TYR A 824 37.56 -3.72 -21.63
N ALA A 825 37.43 -3.36 -22.91
CA ALA A 825 38.15 -2.21 -23.47
C ALA A 825 37.39 -0.90 -23.22
N GLY A 826 38.10 0.19 -23.09
CA GLY A 826 37.60 1.55 -22.92
C GLY A 826 38.02 2.20 -21.63
N GLY A 827 37.42 3.33 -21.33
CA GLY A 827 37.71 4.06 -20.08
C GLY A 827 37.12 3.40 -18.85
N MET A 828 37.99 3.08 -17.89
CA MET A 828 37.60 2.59 -16.58
C MET A 828 38.24 3.44 -15.51
N LYS A 829 37.55 3.62 -14.37
CA LYS A 829 38.11 4.18 -13.15
C LYS A 829 38.10 3.10 -12.07
N PHE A 830 39.17 3.05 -11.30
CA PHE A 830 39.34 2.12 -10.21
C PHE A 830 39.59 2.90 -8.91
N GLY A 831 38.97 2.49 -7.85
CA GLY A 831 39.17 3.02 -6.51
C GLY A 831 39.23 1.90 -5.50
N LEU A 832 39.95 2.14 -4.41
CA LEU A 832 40.00 1.21 -3.29
C LEU A 832 39.25 1.81 -2.10
N ARG A 833 38.58 0.98 -1.32
CA ARG A 833 37.92 1.41 -0.08
C ARG A 833 38.00 0.33 0.98
N MET A 834 38.07 0.75 2.23
CA MET A 834 37.99 -0.14 3.39
C MET A 834 36.65 0.01 4.11
N TYR A 835 36.21 -1.05 4.76
CA TYR A 835 34.96 -1.09 5.52
C TYR A 835 35.05 -2.05 6.70
N PRO A 836 34.21 -1.88 7.76
CA PRO A 836 34.12 -2.84 8.86
C PRO A 836 33.45 -4.15 8.39
N LYS A 837 34.01 -5.28 8.78
CA LYS A 837 33.52 -6.61 8.41
C LYS A 837 33.31 -7.46 9.66
N ASN A 838 32.07 -7.92 9.88
CA ASN A 838 31.74 -8.83 10.95
C ASN A 838 30.61 -9.76 10.49
N ASP A 839 30.79 -11.07 10.67
CA ASP A 839 29.82 -12.10 10.25
C ASP A 839 28.49 -12.04 11.05
N LEU A 840 28.49 -11.33 12.18
CA LEU A 840 27.29 -11.09 12.95
C LEU A 840 26.43 -9.93 12.41
N LEU A 841 26.94 -9.12 11.46
CA LEU A 841 26.12 -8.09 10.80
C LEU A 841 25.18 -8.72 9.77
N PRO A 842 23.90 -8.29 9.71
CA PRO A 842 22.95 -8.84 8.74
C PRO A 842 23.27 -8.45 7.30
N HIS A 843 23.76 -7.26 7.09
CA HIS A 843 24.22 -6.69 5.82
C HIS A 843 25.11 -5.47 6.07
N ARG A 844 25.80 -5.00 5.03
CA ARG A 844 26.77 -3.91 5.14
C ARG A 844 26.17 -2.58 5.61
N MET A 845 24.94 -2.26 5.15
CA MET A 845 24.25 -1.00 5.50
C MET A 845 23.81 -0.93 6.97
N ASP A 846 23.86 -2.05 7.69
CA ASP A 846 23.56 -2.07 9.13
C ASP A 846 24.63 -1.35 9.97
N PHE A 847 25.87 -1.30 9.44
CA PHE A 847 26.98 -0.53 9.98
C PHE A 847 27.81 0.03 8.82
N CYS A 848 27.35 1.13 8.23
CA CYS A 848 27.76 1.60 6.92
C CYS A 848 29.02 2.47 6.89
N TYR A 849 29.95 2.26 7.84
CA TYR A 849 31.25 2.92 7.76
C TYR A 849 32.01 2.50 6.50
N VAL A 850 32.58 3.47 5.81
CA VAL A 850 33.43 3.25 4.64
C VAL A 850 34.45 4.39 4.52
N ARG A 851 35.67 4.07 4.10
CA ARG A 851 36.68 5.06 3.79
C ARG A 851 37.39 4.71 2.48
N TRP A 852 37.36 5.64 1.54
CA TRP A 852 38.13 5.53 0.29
C TRP A 852 39.58 5.78 0.53
N ILE A 853 40.46 4.99 -0.10
CA ILE A 853 41.90 4.92 0.12
C ILE A 853 42.71 5.03 -1.18
#